data_ce2536905a0b762899301dd73dac0914
#
_entry.id   ce2536905a0b762899301dd73dac0914
#
_cell.length_a   1.000
_cell.length_b   1.000
_cell.length_c   1.000
_cell.angle_alpha   90.00
_cell.angle_beta   90.00
_cell.angle_gamma   90.00
#
_symmetry.space_group_name_H-M   'P 1'
#
loop_
_entity.id
_entity.type
_entity.pdbx_description
1 polymer ?
#
loop_
_entity_poly.entity_id
_entity_poly.type
_entity_poly.pdbx_seq_one_letter_code
_entity_poly.pdbx_strand_id
1 'polypeptide(L)'
;MTFDAIDQMAVSTIRSLSIEAIQAANSGHPGLPMGAAPMAYVLWNHVMNVNPKTSRNWTNRDRFVLSAGHGSALLYSLLHLSGYDVSMDDLKNFRQWGSKTPGHPEVDHTDGVEATSGPLGQGIANAVGMAMAEAHLAAKFNKPGFDIVDHYTYALHGDGCLMEGVSQEAASLAGHLKLGKLVLLYDSNDISLDGPTSMAFTEDVKAKFEAYGWQHILVKDGNDLEAIAKAIEEAKAETDKPSIIEVKTIIGYGAEGQGTSAVHGAPIGQDGIDHAKGVYGYDAPAFTVPDEVARRFEAGIKFRGEAAENAWQTKFAEYEAAYPELAAEYKVAFANEPVHVDLNAHELGSAVASRVSSQQAIQQISEQVPSFWGGSADLSASNNTMVKAESDFQADNYAGRNIWFGVREFAMAAAMNGIALHGGTRVYGGTFFVFSNYLLPAVRMAALQNLPVTYVMTHDSVAVGEDGPTHEPIEQLASVRSMPNLNVIRPADGNETNAAWKRALAETERPTMLVLTRQNLPVLDGTAENAEAGVNKGAYIISEAKGDLDGIIIATGSEVKLALDTQAALEAEGVHVRVVSMPSQNLFDEQDAAYKEEVLPAAVTKRLAIEAGTSFGWGKYVGLAGKTLTIDTWGASAPGDRIFKEYGFTVENASQLYKSL
;
A
#
# COMPACT_ATOMS: atom_id res chain seq x y z
N MET A 1 4.07 -32.74 -15.77
CA MET A 1 2.85 -33.20 -15.06
C MET A 1 1.88 -33.78 -16.05
N THR A 2 1.09 -34.77 -15.66
CA THR A 2 0.01 -35.35 -16.48
C THR A 2 -1.32 -35.11 -15.78
N PHE A 3 -2.36 -34.82 -16.54
CA PHE A 3 -3.70 -34.49 -16.04
C PHE A 3 -4.71 -35.52 -16.56
N ASP A 4 -5.75 -35.78 -15.77
CA ASP A 4 -6.79 -36.76 -16.08
C ASP A 4 -8.21 -36.12 -16.05
N ALA A 5 -9.23 -36.96 -16.21
CA ALA A 5 -10.63 -36.48 -16.20
C ALA A 5 -11.06 -35.83 -14.87
N ILE A 6 -10.42 -36.20 -13.74
CA ILE A 6 -10.71 -35.57 -12.43
C ILE A 6 -10.16 -34.16 -12.39
N ASP A 7 -9.02 -33.88 -13.03
CA ASP A 7 -8.47 -32.53 -13.14
C ASP A 7 -9.39 -31.62 -13.97
N GLN A 8 -9.94 -32.12 -15.07
CA GLN A 8 -10.94 -31.42 -15.88
C GLN A 8 -12.23 -31.16 -15.07
N MET A 9 -12.65 -32.17 -14.30
CA MET A 9 -13.80 -32.02 -13.39
C MET A 9 -13.54 -30.96 -12.30
N ALA A 10 -12.33 -30.89 -11.77
CA ALA A 10 -11.93 -29.87 -10.80
C ALA A 10 -11.99 -28.45 -11.39
N VAL A 11 -11.51 -28.26 -12.62
CA VAL A 11 -11.65 -26.99 -13.37
C VAL A 11 -13.13 -26.64 -13.57
N SER A 12 -13.96 -27.61 -13.96
CA SER A 12 -15.40 -27.42 -14.14
C SER A 12 -16.11 -27.08 -12.82
N THR A 13 -15.66 -27.65 -11.69
CA THR A 13 -16.15 -27.32 -10.35
C THR A 13 -15.84 -25.87 -9.98
N ILE A 14 -14.60 -25.41 -10.24
CA ILE A 14 -14.20 -24.00 -9.98
C ILE A 14 -15.07 -23.04 -10.79
N ARG A 15 -15.25 -23.32 -12.10
CA ARG A 15 -16.12 -22.54 -12.99
C ARG A 15 -17.54 -22.47 -12.44
N SER A 16 -18.12 -23.64 -12.11
CA SER A 16 -19.50 -23.76 -11.64
C SER A 16 -19.74 -23.02 -10.32
N LEU A 17 -18.91 -23.25 -9.31
CA LEU A 17 -19.00 -22.52 -8.03
C LEU A 17 -18.91 -21.00 -8.22
N SER A 18 -18.05 -20.54 -9.11
CA SER A 18 -17.87 -19.10 -9.38
C SER A 18 -19.12 -18.50 -10.01
N ILE A 19 -19.68 -19.09 -11.06
CA ILE A 19 -20.88 -18.55 -11.73
C ILE A 19 -22.14 -18.70 -10.87
N GLU A 20 -22.24 -19.77 -10.08
CA GLU A 20 -23.34 -19.99 -9.14
C GLU A 20 -23.33 -18.94 -8.02
N ALA A 21 -22.17 -18.60 -7.44
CA ALA A 21 -22.02 -17.54 -6.45
C ALA A 21 -22.41 -16.17 -7.03
N ILE A 22 -21.95 -15.86 -8.24
CA ILE A 22 -22.30 -14.63 -8.96
C ILE A 22 -23.81 -14.56 -9.24
N GLN A 23 -24.42 -15.68 -9.64
CA GLN A 23 -25.85 -15.74 -9.91
C GLN A 23 -26.69 -15.60 -8.63
N ALA A 24 -26.27 -16.23 -7.54
CA ALA A 24 -26.96 -16.11 -6.25
C ALA A 24 -26.95 -14.66 -5.75
N ALA A 25 -25.85 -13.94 -5.96
CA ALA A 25 -25.74 -12.52 -5.63
C ALA A 25 -26.45 -11.60 -6.64
N ASN A 26 -26.84 -12.11 -7.80
CA ASN A 26 -27.27 -11.34 -8.96
C ASN A 26 -26.31 -10.17 -9.30
N SER A 27 -25.03 -10.36 -9.04
CA SER A 27 -23.97 -9.34 -9.21
C SER A 27 -22.60 -10.00 -9.24
N GLY A 28 -21.75 -9.62 -10.18
CA GLY A 28 -20.37 -10.10 -10.28
C GLY A 28 -19.91 -10.24 -11.72
N HIS A 29 -18.68 -10.78 -11.88
CA HIS A 29 -17.97 -10.87 -13.14
C HIS A 29 -17.66 -12.34 -13.46
N PRO A 30 -18.50 -13.00 -14.26
CA PRO A 30 -18.34 -14.44 -14.56
C PRO A 30 -17.23 -14.71 -15.59
N GLY A 31 -16.93 -13.76 -16.47
CA GLY A 31 -16.11 -13.97 -17.65
C GLY A 31 -14.70 -14.46 -17.35
N LEU A 32 -13.95 -13.76 -16.48
CA LEU A 32 -12.61 -14.16 -16.07
C LEU A 32 -12.60 -15.50 -15.31
N PRO A 33 -13.45 -15.74 -14.30
CA PRO A 33 -13.53 -17.06 -13.64
C PRO A 33 -13.74 -18.23 -14.59
N MET A 34 -14.55 -18.07 -15.63
CA MET A 34 -14.83 -19.10 -16.60
C MET A 34 -13.64 -19.35 -17.55
N GLY A 35 -12.93 -18.28 -17.94
CA GLY A 35 -11.75 -18.37 -18.83
C GLY A 35 -10.49 -18.84 -18.11
N ALA A 36 -10.19 -18.25 -16.96
CA ALA A 36 -8.92 -18.42 -16.26
C ALA A 36 -8.88 -19.60 -15.27
N ALA A 37 -10.00 -20.30 -15.03
CA ALA A 37 -10.05 -21.43 -14.09
C ALA A 37 -8.96 -22.49 -14.33
N PRO A 38 -8.61 -22.89 -15.57
CA PRO A 38 -7.58 -23.90 -15.79
C PRO A 38 -6.19 -23.46 -15.29
N MET A 39 -5.74 -22.23 -15.61
CA MET A 39 -4.43 -21.75 -15.16
C MET A 39 -4.38 -21.57 -13.64
N ALA A 40 -5.48 -21.10 -13.04
CA ALA A 40 -5.60 -20.99 -11.60
C ALA A 40 -5.59 -22.37 -10.92
N TYR A 41 -6.28 -23.37 -11.46
CA TYR A 41 -6.27 -24.74 -10.96
C TYR A 41 -4.87 -25.34 -10.97
N VAL A 42 -4.16 -25.26 -12.11
CA VAL A 42 -2.80 -25.79 -12.23
C VAL A 42 -1.88 -25.14 -11.22
N LEU A 43 -1.91 -23.81 -11.12
CA LEU A 43 -1.07 -23.09 -10.17
C LEU A 43 -1.37 -23.51 -8.73
N TRP A 44 -2.62 -23.45 -8.31
CA TRP A 44 -3.02 -23.71 -6.92
C TRP A 44 -2.84 -25.17 -6.53
N ASN A 45 -3.42 -26.09 -7.32
CA ASN A 45 -3.44 -27.49 -6.90
C ASN A 45 -2.14 -28.24 -7.15
N HIS A 46 -1.29 -27.78 -8.09
CA HIS A 46 -0.11 -28.55 -8.50
C HIS A 46 1.24 -27.84 -8.28
N VAL A 47 1.26 -26.51 -8.06
CA VAL A 47 2.51 -25.74 -8.01
C VAL A 47 2.74 -25.06 -6.67
N MET A 48 1.80 -24.24 -6.22
CA MET A 48 2.00 -23.38 -5.05
C MET A 48 2.22 -24.15 -3.76
N ASN A 49 3.17 -23.68 -2.95
CA ASN A 49 3.42 -24.13 -1.59
C ASN A 49 2.75 -23.18 -0.60
N VAL A 50 1.52 -23.48 -0.24
CA VAL A 50 0.74 -22.79 0.78
C VAL A 50 0.07 -23.82 1.67
N ASN A 51 -0.08 -23.53 2.97
CA ASN A 51 -0.79 -24.41 3.89
C ASN A 51 -2.06 -23.70 4.40
N PRO A 52 -3.26 -24.12 3.97
CA PRO A 52 -4.51 -23.49 4.41
C PRO A 52 -4.73 -23.53 5.94
N LYS A 53 -4.15 -24.50 6.65
CA LYS A 53 -4.29 -24.62 8.12
C LYS A 53 -3.57 -23.50 8.88
N THR A 54 -2.45 -23.02 8.36
CA THR A 54 -1.65 -21.95 8.94
C THR A 54 -1.83 -20.62 8.20
N SER A 55 -2.40 -20.70 6.98
CA SER A 55 -2.71 -19.55 6.14
C SER A 55 -1.50 -18.60 6.04
N ARG A 56 -1.69 -17.32 6.35
CA ARG A 56 -0.65 -16.28 6.27
C ARG A 56 0.41 -16.37 7.38
N ASN A 57 0.24 -17.23 8.39
CA ASN A 57 1.21 -17.37 9.48
C ASN A 57 2.49 -18.10 9.06
N TRP A 58 2.45 -18.93 8.01
CA TRP A 58 3.68 -19.50 7.45
C TRP A 58 4.41 -18.47 6.60
N THR A 59 5.51 -17.94 7.12
CA THR A 59 6.24 -16.81 6.50
C THR A 59 6.87 -17.14 5.15
N ASN A 60 7.30 -18.40 4.92
CA ASN A 60 7.93 -18.85 3.66
C ASN A 60 6.94 -19.51 2.67
N ARG A 61 5.65 -19.25 2.80
CA ARG A 61 4.65 -19.68 1.81
C ARG A 61 4.80 -18.90 0.51
N ASP A 62 4.41 -19.51 -0.62
CA ASP A 62 4.20 -18.75 -1.85
C ASP A 62 3.10 -17.70 -1.69
N ARG A 63 3.14 -16.62 -2.47
CA ARG A 63 2.15 -15.54 -2.48
C ARG A 63 1.33 -15.59 -3.77
N PHE A 64 0.02 -15.40 -3.65
CA PHE A 64 -0.85 -15.27 -4.80
C PHE A 64 -1.64 -13.96 -4.75
N VAL A 65 -1.50 -13.13 -5.78
CA VAL A 65 -2.23 -11.87 -5.92
C VAL A 65 -3.19 -11.96 -7.11
N LEU A 66 -4.48 -11.84 -6.85
CA LEU A 66 -5.45 -11.65 -7.92
C LEU A 66 -5.51 -10.16 -8.29
N SER A 67 -4.66 -9.71 -9.23
CA SER A 67 -4.63 -8.31 -9.67
C SER A 67 -5.90 -7.91 -10.41
N ALA A 68 -6.49 -8.83 -11.19
CA ALA A 68 -7.81 -8.69 -11.78
C ALA A 68 -8.91 -8.98 -10.72
N GLY A 69 -9.00 -8.12 -9.71
CA GLY A 69 -9.83 -8.35 -8.52
C GLY A 69 -11.32 -8.57 -8.77
N HIS A 70 -11.83 -8.17 -9.93
CA HIS A 70 -13.20 -8.46 -10.35
C HIS A 70 -13.44 -9.97 -10.53
N GLY A 71 -12.40 -10.78 -10.73
CA GLY A 71 -12.45 -12.24 -10.74
C GLY A 71 -12.55 -12.90 -9.35
N SER A 72 -12.97 -12.18 -8.33
CA SER A 72 -12.99 -12.61 -6.92
C SER A 72 -13.68 -13.95 -6.68
N ALA A 73 -14.77 -14.26 -7.39
CA ALA A 73 -15.47 -15.54 -7.28
C ALA A 73 -14.57 -16.75 -7.64
N LEU A 74 -13.63 -16.59 -8.59
CA LEU A 74 -12.60 -17.59 -8.87
C LEU A 74 -11.73 -17.83 -7.64
N LEU A 75 -11.21 -16.76 -7.03
CA LEU A 75 -10.34 -16.86 -5.86
C LEU A 75 -11.07 -17.50 -4.67
N TYR A 76 -12.30 -17.10 -4.39
CA TYR A 76 -13.06 -17.67 -3.28
C TYR A 76 -13.40 -19.16 -3.50
N SER A 77 -13.68 -19.56 -4.74
CA SER A 77 -13.86 -20.98 -5.09
C SER A 77 -12.58 -21.79 -4.85
N LEU A 78 -11.41 -21.24 -5.22
CA LEU A 78 -10.11 -21.85 -4.97
C LEU A 78 -9.80 -21.95 -3.47
N LEU A 79 -10.05 -20.88 -2.71
CA LEU A 79 -9.84 -20.86 -1.25
C LEU A 79 -10.71 -21.93 -0.56
N HIS A 80 -12.00 -22.01 -0.92
CA HIS A 80 -12.90 -23.05 -0.42
C HIS A 80 -12.38 -24.47 -0.72
N LEU A 81 -12.06 -24.75 -1.97
CA LEU A 81 -11.58 -26.08 -2.40
C LEU A 81 -10.24 -26.44 -1.75
N SER A 82 -9.37 -25.46 -1.57
CA SER A 82 -8.05 -25.62 -0.93
C SER A 82 -8.14 -25.80 0.58
N GLY A 83 -9.28 -25.48 1.22
CA GLY A 83 -9.49 -25.70 2.65
C GLY A 83 -9.12 -24.53 3.57
N TYR A 84 -9.09 -23.31 3.03
CA TYR A 84 -9.10 -22.08 3.82
C TYR A 84 -10.44 -21.88 4.52
N ASP A 85 -10.53 -20.95 5.47
CA ASP A 85 -11.76 -20.66 6.20
C ASP A 85 -12.78 -19.87 5.35
N VAL A 86 -13.14 -20.47 4.22
CA VAL A 86 -14.19 -20.04 3.30
C VAL A 86 -15.15 -21.21 3.08
N SER A 87 -16.30 -21.15 3.71
CA SER A 87 -17.32 -22.22 3.64
C SER A 87 -18.16 -22.14 2.35
N MET A 88 -18.91 -23.20 2.07
CA MET A 88 -19.89 -23.19 0.98
C MET A 88 -20.98 -22.13 1.20
N ASP A 89 -21.35 -21.87 2.45
CA ASP A 89 -22.32 -20.84 2.77
C ASP A 89 -21.74 -19.43 2.56
N ASP A 90 -20.43 -19.23 2.73
CA ASP A 90 -19.77 -17.97 2.36
C ASP A 90 -19.83 -17.74 0.84
N LEU A 91 -19.65 -18.79 0.03
CA LEU A 91 -19.82 -18.68 -1.43
C LEU A 91 -21.25 -18.33 -1.84
N LYS A 92 -22.27 -18.92 -1.18
CA LYS A 92 -23.69 -18.58 -1.41
C LYS A 92 -24.02 -17.14 -0.99
N ASN A 93 -23.29 -16.60 0.00
CA ASN A 93 -23.44 -15.23 0.49
C ASN A 93 -22.48 -14.23 -0.18
N PHE A 94 -21.99 -14.54 -1.38
CA PHE A 94 -21.12 -13.65 -2.16
C PHE A 94 -21.71 -12.25 -2.27
N ARG A 95 -20.91 -11.20 -2.00
CA ARG A 95 -21.32 -9.79 -2.05
C ARG A 95 -22.45 -9.38 -1.09
N GLN A 96 -22.71 -10.15 -0.04
CA GLN A 96 -23.70 -9.77 0.95
C GLN A 96 -23.08 -9.02 2.12
N TRP A 97 -23.86 -8.19 2.82
CA TRP A 97 -23.37 -7.44 3.97
C TRP A 97 -22.80 -8.37 5.07
N GLY A 98 -21.56 -8.11 5.47
CA GLY A 98 -20.86 -8.90 6.48
C GLY A 98 -20.39 -10.28 6.03
N SER A 99 -20.50 -10.61 4.73
CA SER A 99 -19.98 -11.86 4.16
C SER A 99 -18.45 -11.87 4.11
N LYS A 100 -17.83 -13.04 4.29
CA LYS A 100 -16.40 -13.27 4.06
C LYS A 100 -15.99 -13.22 2.59
N THR A 101 -16.92 -13.08 1.65
CA THR A 101 -16.70 -13.08 0.20
C THR A 101 -17.15 -11.75 -0.41
N PRO A 102 -16.44 -10.63 -0.15
CA PRO A 102 -16.77 -9.32 -0.71
C PRO A 102 -16.63 -9.31 -2.23
N GLY A 103 -17.12 -8.25 -2.86
CA GLY A 103 -17.16 -8.13 -4.33
C GLY A 103 -15.79 -8.17 -5.03
N HIS A 104 -14.76 -7.74 -4.34
CA HIS A 104 -13.36 -7.82 -4.72
C HIS A 104 -12.57 -8.34 -3.52
N PRO A 105 -11.41 -9.00 -3.71
CA PRO A 105 -10.64 -9.55 -2.59
C PRO A 105 -10.19 -8.47 -1.61
N GLU A 106 -10.36 -8.73 -0.33
CA GLU A 106 -9.92 -7.86 0.76
C GLU A 106 -9.05 -8.66 1.74
N VAL A 107 -7.80 -8.20 1.93
CA VAL A 107 -6.87 -8.77 2.91
C VAL A 107 -7.43 -8.57 4.33
N ASP A 108 -7.17 -9.50 5.23
CA ASP A 108 -7.67 -9.54 6.60
C ASP A 108 -9.20 -9.70 6.75
N HIS A 109 -9.94 -9.68 5.63
CA HIS A 109 -11.37 -9.96 5.60
C HIS A 109 -11.68 -11.41 5.19
N THR A 110 -10.95 -11.92 4.20
CA THR A 110 -11.07 -13.29 3.70
C THR A 110 -9.78 -14.05 3.97
N ASP A 111 -9.85 -15.18 4.66
CA ASP A 111 -8.69 -16.03 4.92
C ASP A 111 -8.03 -16.50 3.61
N GLY A 112 -6.70 -16.38 3.54
CA GLY A 112 -5.90 -16.73 2.35
C GLY A 112 -5.78 -15.66 1.27
N VAL A 113 -6.45 -14.51 1.41
CA VAL A 113 -6.24 -13.35 0.53
C VAL A 113 -4.97 -12.62 0.92
N GLU A 114 -4.05 -12.44 -0.04
CA GLU A 114 -2.73 -11.83 0.19
C GLU A 114 -2.69 -10.32 -0.08
N ALA A 115 -3.62 -9.79 -0.86
CA ALA A 115 -3.72 -8.36 -1.17
C ALA A 115 -5.15 -7.98 -1.51
N THR A 116 -5.58 -6.80 -1.05
CA THR A 116 -6.83 -6.18 -1.50
C THR A 116 -6.64 -5.67 -2.92
N SER A 117 -7.52 -6.07 -3.82
CA SER A 117 -7.49 -5.68 -5.23
C SER A 117 -8.87 -5.24 -5.70
N GLY A 118 -8.93 -4.69 -6.90
CA GLY A 118 -10.13 -4.09 -7.49
C GLY A 118 -9.75 -2.92 -8.37
N PRO A 119 -8.99 -1.90 -7.86
CA PRO A 119 -8.30 -0.96 -8.73
C PRO A 119 -7.24 -1.69 -9.56
N LEU A 120 -7.48 -1.76 -10.89
CA LEU A 120 -6.65 -2.54 -11.81
C LEU A 120 -5.17 -2.08 -11.80
N GLY A 121 -4.26 -3.01 -12.04
CA GLY A 121 -2.82 -2.74 -12.12
C GLY A 121 -2.09 -2.71 -10.77
N GLN A 122 -2.72 -2.29 -9.69
CA GLN A 122 -2.05 -2.21 -8.38
C GLN A 122 -1.64 -3.58 -7.83
N GLY A 123 -2.40 -4.64 -8.14
CA GLY A 123 -2.05 -5.99 -7.73
C GLY A 123 -0.73 -6.48 -8.35
N ILE A 124 -0.44 -6.13 -9.61
CA ILE A 124 0.87 -6.39 -10.23
C ILE A 124 1.99 -5.68 -9.46
N ALA A 125 1.79 -4.39 -9.13
CA ALA A 125 2.78 -3.63 -8.38
C ALA A 125 2.96 -4.15 -6.94
N ASN A 126 1.88 -4.62 -6.28
CA ASN A 126 1.99 -5.31 -4.99
C ASN A 126 2.82 -6.60 -5.12
N ALA A 127 2.60 -7.39 -6.17
CA ALA A 127 3.38 -8.61 -6.42
C ALA A 127 4.87 -8.30 -6.65
N VAL A 128 5.19 -7.20 -7.35
CA VAL A 128 6.57 -6.71 -7.47
C VAL A 128 7.15 -6.38 -6.10
N GLY A 129 6.42 -5.67 -5.24
CA GLY A 129 6.85 -5.36 -3.88
C GLY A 129 7.07 -6.61 -3.02
N MET A 130 6.21 -7.62 -3.12
CA MET A 130 6.39 -8.91 -2.43
C MET A 130 7.65 -9.63 -2.90
N ALA A 131 7.93 -9.65 -4.21
CA ALA A 131 9.14 -10.25 -4.75
C ALA A 131 10.41 -9.46 -4.36
N MET A 132 10.34 -8.12 -4.25
CA MET A 132 11.43 -7.30 -3.70
C MET A 132 11.73 -7.67 -2.24
N ALA A 133 10.69 -7.84 -1.42
CA ALA A 133 10.82 -8.22 -0.02
C ALA A 133 11.42 -9.63 0.12
N GLU A 134 10.95 -10.60 -0.68
CA GLU A 134 11.54 -11.94 -0.71
C GLU A 134 13.04 -11.89 -1.03
N ALA A 135 13.44 -11.21 -2.12
CA ALA A 135 14.83 -11.11 -2.53
C ALA A 135 15.72 -10.46 -1.46
N HIS A 136 15.23 -9.37 -0.82
CA HIS A 136 15.93 -8.69 0.26
C HIS A 136 16.11 -9.58 1.49
N LEU A 137 15.04 -10.22 1.95
CA LEU A 137 15.08 -11.09 3.12
C LEU A 137 15.91 -12.36 2.87
N ALA A 138 15.84 -12.93 1.65
CA ALA A 138 16.68 -14.05 1.25
C ALA A 138 18.17 -13.69 1.30
N ALA A 139 18.55 -12.54 0.75
CA ALA A 139 19.93 -12.07 0.78
C ALA A 139 20.46 -11.85 2.22
N LYS A 140 19.59 -11.46 3.13
CA LYS A 140 19.92 -11.24 4.53
C LYS A 140 19.98 -12.52 5.36
N PHE A 141 18.96 -13.33 5.28
CA PHE A 141 18.74 -14.44 6.22
C PHE A 141 19.22 -15.80 5.72
N ASN A 142 19.26 -16.05 4.39
CA ASN A 142 19.73 -17.33 3.88
C ASN A 142 21.23 -17.51 4.14
N LYS A 143 21.61 -18.74 4.49
CA LYS A 143 22.99 -19.15 4.74
C LYS A 143 23.27 -20.47 3.99
N PRO A 144 24.52 -20.80 3.73
CA PRO A 144 24.86 -22.06 3.06
C PRO A 144 24.17 -23.28 3.71
N GLY A 145 23.33 -23.97 2.95
CA GLY A 145 22.51 -25.08 3.42
C GLY A 145 21.19 -24.70 4.09
N PHE A 146 20.88 -23.42 4.24
CA PHE A 146 19.68 -22.92 4.90
C PHE A 146 18.99 -21.85 4.06
N ASP A 147 18.22 -22.26 3.07
CA ASP A 147 17.32 -21.37 2.32
C ASP A 147 16.00 -21.28 3.08
N ILE A 148 15.93 -20.35 4.06
CA ILE A 148 14.75 -20.15 4.92
C ILE A 148 13.77 -19.12 4.35
N VAL A 149 14.22 -18.29 3.40
CA VAL A 149 13.40 -17.42 2.58
C VAL A 149 13.56 -17.86 1.13
N ASP A 150 12.60 -18.63 0.64
CA ASP A 150 12.66 -19.25 -0.71
C ASP A 150 11.25 -19.55 -1.19
N HIS A 151 10.55 -18.54 -1.68
CA HIS A 151 9.17 -18.67 -2.17
C HIS A 151 8.93 -17.77 -3.37
N TYR A 152 7.93 -18.13 -4.16
CA TYR A 152 7.51 -17.39 -5.34
C TYR A 152 6.36 -16.44 -5.03
N THR A 153 6.29 -15.37 -5.81
CA THR A 153 5.10 -14.52 -5.90
C THR A 153 4.46 -14.70 -7.26
N TYR A 154 3.20 -15.06 -7.27
CA TYR A 154 2.37 -15.24 -8.45
C TYR A 154 1.29 -14.15 -8.48
N ALA A 155 1.02 -13.58 -9.67
CA ALA A 155 -0.13 -12.69 -9.83
C ALA A 155 -0.91 -13.07 -11.09
N LEU A 156 -2.25 -13.15 -10.96
CA LEU A 156 -3.15 -13.34 -12.08
C LEU A 156 -3.78 -12.00 -12.46
N HIS A 157 -3.68 -11.63 -13.73
CA HIS A 157 -4.19 -10.37 -14.24
C HIS A 157 -4.79 -10.54 -15.64
N GLY A 158 -5.58 -9.57 -16.08
CA GLY A 158 -6.13 -9.48 -17.43
C GLY A 158 -5.59 -8.27 -18.20
N ASP A 159 -6.14 -8.05 -19.38
CA ASP A 159 -5.78 -6.94 -20.28
C ASP A 159 -5.87 -5.57 -19.60
N GLY A 160 -6.95 -5.31 -18.84
CA GLY A 160 -7.15 -4.05 -18.15
C GLY A 160 -6.05 -3.69 -17.16
N CYS A 161 -5.46 -4.69 -16.49
CA CYS A 161 -4.32 -4.44 -15.62
C CYS A 161 -3.08 -3.97 -16.40
N LEU A 162 -2.86 -4.49 -17.61
CA LEU A 162 -1.74 -4.08 -18.45
C LEU A 162 -1.93 -2.70 -19.10
N MET A 163 -3.17 -2.21 -19.21
CA MET A 163 -3.45 -0.85 -19.69
C MET A 163 -3.11 0.21 -18.65
N GLU A 164 -3.10 -0.13 -17.36
CA GLU A 164 -2.81 0.79 -16.28
C GLU A 164 -1.33 1.18 -16.23
N GLY A 165 -1.05 2.49 -16.08
CA GLY A 165 0.31 3.03 -16.02
C GLY A 165 1.15 2.44 -14.87
N VAL A 166 0.55 2.19 -13.71
CA VAL A 166 1.23 1.61 -12.55
C VAL A 166 1.82 0.22 -12.84
N SER A 167 1.16 -0.58 -13.69
CA SER A 167 1.68 -1.88 -14.12
C SER A 167 2.95 -1.74 -14.95
N GLN A 168 3.02 -0.72 -15.81
CA GLN A 168 4.17 -0.45 -16.66
C GLN A 168 5.37 0.03 -15.83
N GLU A 169 5.13 0.93 -14.88
CA GLU A 169 6.14 1.38 -13.92
C GLU A 169 6.70 0.19 -13.11
N ALA A 170 5.82 -0.64 -12.56
CA ALA A 170 6.19 -1.79 -11.75
C ALA A 170 6.91 -2.88 -12.55
N ALA A 171 6.43 -3.20 -13.76
CA ALA A 171 7.06 -4.20 -14.63
C ALA A 171 8.47 -3.76 -15.07
N SER A 172 8.66 -2.49 -15.40
CA SER A 172 9.97 -1.93 -15.72
C SER A 172 10.93 -2.03 -14.52
N LEU A 173 10.47 -1.72 -13.30
CA LEU A 173 11.27 -1.85 -12.09
C LEU A 173 11.64 -3.32 -11.80
N ALA A 174 10.69 -4.24 -11.92
CA ALA A 174 10.93 -5.66 -11.66
C ALA A 174 11.94 -6.29 -12.63
N GLY A 175 11.89 -5.91 -13.92
CA GLY A 175 12.87 -6.34 -14.91
C GLY A 175 14.27 -5.77 -14.63
N HIS A 176 14.36 -4.48 -14.26
CA HIS A 176 15.62 -3.85 -13.83
C HIS A 176 16.24 -4.59 -12.63
N LEU A 177 15.42 -4.92 -11.65
CA LEU A 177 15.85 -5.63 -10.44
C LEU A 177 16.02 -7.15 -10.64
N LYS A 178 15.71 -7.70 -11.83
CA LYS A 178 15.83 -9.13 -12.13
C LYS A 178 15.15 -10.06 -11.11
N LEU A 179 13.90 -9.76 -10.76
CA LEU A 179 13.17 -10.51 -9.72
C LEU A 179 12.70 -11.88 -10.22
N GLY A 180 13.60 -12.86 -10.27
CA GLY A 180 13.36 -14.18 -10.89
C GLY A 180 12.29 -15.05 -10.22
N LYS A 181 11.87 -14.72 -9.00
CA LYS A 181 10.76 -15.43 -8.31
C LYS A 181 9.40 -14.74 -8.44
N LEU A 182 9.28 -13.80 -9.39
CA LEU A 182 8.02 -13.17 -9.76
C LEU A 182 7.48 -13.77 -11.05
N VAL A 183 6.27 -14.34 -11.00
CA VAL A 183 5.59 -14.94 -12.14
C VAL A 183 4.21 -14.33 -12.31
N LEU A 184 3.97 -13.67 -13.43
CA LEU A 184 2.66 -13.16 -13.82
C LEU A 184 1.94 -14.16 -14.72
N LEU A 185 0.68 -14.47 -14.41
CA LEU A 185 -0.22 -15.22 -15.27
C LEU A 185 -1.17 -14.24 -15.94
N TYR A 186 -1.06 -14.07 -17.23
CA TYR A 186 -1.84 -13.13 -18.00
C TYR A 186 -3.01 -13.85 -18.70
N ASP A 187 -4.22 -13.54 -18.27
CA ASP A 187 -5.48 -13.93 -18.92
C ASP A 187 -5.67 -13.05 -20.17
N SER A 188 -5.12 -13.51 -21.29
CA SER A 188 -5.10 -12.83 -22.58
C SER A 188 -6.31 -13.27 -23.40
N ASN A 189 -7.45 -12.58 -23.18
CA ASN A 189 -8.73 -12.94 -23.80
C ASN A 189 -9.23 -11.92 -24.83
N ASP A 190 -8.47 -10.85 -25.06
CA ASP A 190 -8.73 -9.81 -26.06
C ASP A 190 -10.04 -9.02 -25.84
N ILE A 191 -10.63 -9.04 -24.61
CA ILE A 191 -11.90 -8.38 -24.28
C ILE A 191 -11.76 -7.53 -23.02
N SER A 192 -12.24 -6.30 -23.10
CA SER A 192 -12.47 -5.42 -21.95
C SER A 192 -13.97 -5.28 -21.65
N LEU A 193 -14.31 -4.46 -20.66
CA LEU A 193 -15.71 -4.21 -20.27
C LEU A 193 -16.50 -3.57 -21.44
N ASP A 194 -15.89 -2.64 -22.17
CA ASP A 194 -16.55 -1.93 -23.28
C ASP A 194 -16.58 -2.73 -24.58
N GLY A 195 -15.67 -3.70 -24.76
CA GLY A 195 -15.61 -4.47 -25.98
C GLY A 195 -14.22 -5.06 -26.29
N PRO A 196 -13.92 -5.31 -27.58
CA PRO A 196 -12.63 -5.83 -27.98
C PRO A 196 -11.49 -4.89 -27.59
N THR A 197 -10.40 -5.46 -27.02
CA THR A 197 -9.20 -4.67 -26.65
C THR A 197 -8.59 -3.92 -27.83
N SER A 198 -8.74 -4.43 -29.06
CA SER A 198 -8.26 -3.81 -30.29
C SER A 198 -8.76 -2.38 -30.53
N MET A 199 -9.81 -1.96 -29.82
CA MET A 199 -10.31 -0.58 -29.86
C MET A 199 -9.42 0.41 -29.09
N ALA A 200 -8.61 -0.07 -28.13
CA ALA A 200 -7.81 0.78 -27.24
C ALA A 200 -6.44 0.21 -26.89
N PHE A 201 -6.17 -1.07 -27.18
CA PHE A 201 -4.96 -1.78 -26.76
C PHE A 201 -4.53 -2.76 -27.85
N THR A 202 -3.46 -2.40 -28.58
CA THR A 202 -2.91 -3.18 -29.71
C THR A 202 -1.41 -3.42 -29.56
N GLU A 203 -0.93 -3.41 -28.33
CA GLU A 203 0.48 -3.57 -28.00
C GLU A 203 0.95 -5.02 -28.23
N ASP A 204 2.17 -5.18 -28.69
CA ASP A 204 2.88 -6.48 -28.63
C ASP A 204 3.40 -6.68 -27.21
N VAL A 205 2.62 -7.38 -26.39
CA VAL A 205 2.94 -7.64 -24.98
C VAL A 205 4.26 -8.39 -24.85
N LYS A 206 4.54 -9.34 -25.75
CA LYS A 206 5.82 -10.07 -25.76
C LYS A 206 6.99 -9.11 -25.94
N ALA A 207 7.00 -8.33 -27.01
CA ALA A 207 8.09 -7.41 -27.30
C ALA A 207 8.28 -6.38 -26.18
N LYS A 208 7.18 -5.91 -25.60
CA LYS A 208 7.17 -4.94 -24.50
C LYS A 208 7.81 -5.52 -23.24
N PHE A 209 7.41 -6.71 -22.78
CA PHE A 209 7.96 -7.33 -21.57
C PHE A 209 9.40 -7.80 -21.79
N GLU A 210 9.75 -8.32 -22.97
CA GLU A 210 11.14 -8.62 -23.33
C GLU A 210 12.03 -7.35 -23.26
N ALA A 211 11.51 -6.19 -23.72
CA ALA A 211 12.22 -4.92 -23.59
C ALA A 211 12.38 -4.44 -22.14
N TYR A 212 11.47 -4.79 -21.24
CA TYR A 212 11.63 -4.57 -19.79
C TYR A 212 12.63 -5.56 -19.16
N GLY A 213 13.12 -6.57 -19.86
CA GLY A 213 14.02 -7.57 -19.32
C GLY A 213 13.33 -8.80 -18.70
N TRP A 214 12.07 -9.04 -19.04
CA TRP A 214 11.30 -10.21 -18.61
C TRP A 214 11.45 -11.39 -19.57
N GLN A 215 11.21 -12.59 -19.05
CA GLN A 215 10.90 -13.77 -19.85
C GLN A 215 9.41 -13.72 -20.24
N HIS A 216 9.10 -13.97 -21.53
CA HIS A 216 7.73 -14.14 -22.00
C HIS A 216 7.51 -15.57 -22.48
N ILE A 217 6.44 -16.21 -21.99
CA ILE A 217 6.05 -17.58 -22.36
C ILE A 217 4.61 -17.52 -22.86
N LEU A 218 4.35 -18.14 -24.03
CA LEU A 218 3.02 -18.17 -24.64
C LEU A 218 2.38 -19.55 -24.50
N VAL A 219 1.21 -19.61 -23.86
CA VAL A 219 0.29 -20.75 -23.88
C VAL A 219 -0.85 -20.45 -24.85
N LYS A 220 -0.95 -21.22 -25.94
CA LYS A 220 -1.90 -20.95 -27.03
C LYS A 220 -3.34 -21.37 -26.76
N ASP A 221 -3.54 -22.33 -25.85
CA ASP A 221 -4.85 -22.82 -25.44
C ASP A 221 -4.94 -22.80 -23.91
N GLY A 222 -5.76 -21.91 -23.38
CA GLY A 222 -5.99 -21.76 -21.94
C GLY A 222 -6.71 -22.94 -21.28
N ASN A 223 -7.16 -23.95 -22.04
CA ASN A 223 -7.72 -25.20 -21.50
C ASN A 223 -6.69 -26.35 -21.49
N ASP A 224 -5.51 -26.17 -22.06
CA ASP A 224 -4.43 -27.17 -22.04
C ASP A 224 -3.66 -27.10 -20.72
N LEU A 225 -4.06 -27.93 -19.74
CA LEU A 225 -3.46 -27.98 -18.41
C LEU A 225 -1.98 -28.39 -18.46
N GLU A 226 -1.58 -29.26 -19.41
CA GLU A 226 -0.19 -29.71 -19.56
C GLU A 226 0.70 -28.59 -20.08
N ALA A 227 0.21 -27.79 -21.05
CA ALA A 227 0.91 -26.64 -21.58
C ALA A 227 1.07 -25.53 -20.51
N ILE A 228 0.03 -25.29 -19.70
CA ILE A 228 0.08 -24.35 -18.59
C ILE A 228 1.11 -24.81 -17.54
N ALA A 229 1.07 -26.06 -17.12
CA ALA A 229 2.02 -26.60 -16.14
C ALA A 229 3.47 -26.48 -16.63
N LYS A 230 3.71 -26.80 -17.90
CA LYS A 230 5.03 -26.69 -18.53
C LYS A 230 5.50 -25.23 -18.56
N ALA A 231 4.61 -24.28 -18.87
CA ALA A 231 4.94 -22.86 -18.88
C ALA A 231 5.33 -22.36 -17.47
N ILE A 232 4.64 -22.82 -16.42
CA ILE A 232 4.99 -22.46 -15.04
C ILE A 232 6.33 -23.11 -14.64
N GLU A 233 6.60 -24.34 -15.03
CA GLU A 233 7.91 -24.99 -14.81
C GLU A 233 9.04 -24.23 -15.52
N GLU A 234 8.81 -23.77 -16.75
CA GLU A 234 9.75 -22.96 -17.53
C GLU A 234 10.00 -21.60 -16.87
N ALA A 235 8.95 -20.94 -16.39
CA ALA A 235 9.06 -19.68 -15.65
C ALA A 235 9.88 -19.84 -14.35
N LYS A 236 9.68 -20.93 -13.62
CA LYS A 236 10.43 -21.23 -12.38
C LYS A 236 11.90 -21.63 -12.64
N ALA A 237 12.22 -22.09 -13.83
CA ALA A 237 13.60 -22.41 -14.22
C ALA A 237 14.41 -21.15 -14.57
N GLU A 238 13.76 -20.03 -14.86
CA GLU A 238 14.39 -18.74 -15.09
C GLU A 238 14.60 -18.02 -13.74
N THR A 239 15.86 -17.80 -13.35
CA THR A 239 16.20 -17.22 -12.05
C THR A 239 16.67 -15.77 -12.11
N ASP A 240 17.02 -15.31 -13.33
CA ASP A 240 17.62 -13.98 -13.53
C ASP A 240 16.63 -12.95 -14.11
N LYS A 241 15.39 -13.36 -14.36
CA LYS A 241 14.34 -12.51 -14.93
C LYS A 241 12.99 -12.85 -14.33
N PRO A 242 12.14 -11.85 -14.07
CA PRO A 242 10.73 -12.13 -13.83
C PRO A 242 10.09 -12.71 -15.10
N SER A 243 9.02 -13.48 -14.94
CA SER A 243 8.34 -14.16 -16.04
C SER A 243 6.89 -13.73 -16.18
N ILE A 244 6.44 -13.53 -17.42
CA ILE A 244 5.03 -13.38 -17.78
C ILE A 244 4.62 -14.55 -18.65
N ILE A 245 3.59 -15.28 -18.21
CA ILE A 245 2.97 -16.38 -18.96
C ILE A 245 1.70 -15.84 -19.58
N GLU A 246 1.73 -15.55 -20.87
CA GLU A 246 0.56 -15.15 -21.64
C GLU A 246 -0.26 -16.37 -22.00
N VAL A 247 -1.44 -16.50 -21.39
CA VAL A 247 -2.34 -17.63 -21.63
C VAL A 247 -3.52 -17.13 -22.47
N LYS A 248 -3.64 -17.63 -23.71
CA LYS A 248 -4.78 -17.31 -24.57
C LYS A 248 -6.02 -18.02 -24.07
N THR A 249 -6.97 -17.26 -23.58
CA THR A 249 -8.23 -17.75 -23.02
C THR A 249 -9.44 -17.24 -23.81
N ILE A 250 -10.60 -17.75 -23.45
CA ILE A 250 -11.88 -17.25 -23.96
C ILE A 250 -12.65 -16.73 -22.75
N ILE A 251 -12.89 -15.42 -22.69
CA ILE A 251 -13.74 -14.84 -21.64
C ILE A 251 -15.11 -15.50 -21.64
N GLY A 252 -15.61 -15.90 -20.46
CA GLY A 252 -16.90 -16.56 -20.36
C GLY A 252 -16.97 -17.94 -21.05
N TYR A 253 -15.86 -18.68 -21.07
CA TYR A 253 -15.78 -19.99 -21.72
C TYR A 253 -16.95 -20.91 -21.35
N GLY A 254 -17.66 -21.43 -22.34
CA GLY A 254 -18.84 -22.25 -22.18
C GLY A 254 -20.16 -21.49 -22.12
N ALA A 255 -20.18 -20.17 -21.97
CA ALA A 255 -21.41 -19.37 -22.07
C ALA A 255 -21.79 -19.10 -23.53
N GLU A 256 -23.07 -18.89 -23.81
CA GLU A 256 -23.56 -18.52 -25.17
C GLU A 256 -22.90 -17.23 -25.69
N GLY A 257 -22.61 -16.26 -24.80
CA GLY A 257 -21.93 -15.01 -25.14
C GLY A 257 -20.41 -15.05 -24.97
N GLN A 258 -19.78 -16.23 -24.89
CA GLN A 258 -18.32 -16.32 -24.73
C GLN A 258 -17.55 -15.54 -25.79
N GLY A 259 -16.38 -15.00 -25.41
CA GLY A 259 -15.54 -14.20 -26.30
C GLY A 259 -16.08 -12.79 -26.57
N THR A 260 -17.06 -12.34 -25.81
CA THR A 260 -17.62 -10.96 -25.92
C THR A 260 -17.70 -10.27 -24.56
N SER A 261 -17.87 -8.95 -24.59
CA SER A 261 -18.06 -8.15 -23.35
C SER A 261 -19.38 -8.45 -22.62
N ALA A 262 -20.35 -9.10 -23.26
CA ALA A 262 -21.62 -9.45 -22.66
C ALA A 262 -21.48 -10.35 -21.42
N VAL A 263 -20.44 -11.16 -21.34
CA VAL A 263 -20.16 -12.05 -20.21
C VAL A 263 -19.10 -11.50 -19.25
N HIS A 264 -18.65 -10.26 -19.45
CA HIS A 264 -17.58 -9.68 -18.63
C HIS A 264 -18.07 -9.40 -17.20
N GLY A 265 -19.13 -8.60 -17.04
CA GLY A 265 -19.50 -7.98 -15.77
C GLY A 265 -20.94 -8.16 -15.32
N ALA A 266 -21.68 -9.15 -15.87
CA ALA A 266 -23.05 -9.44 -15.52
C ALA A 266 -23.29 -10.94 -15.34
N PRO A 267 -24.18 -11.38 -14.40
CA PRO A 267 -24.59 -12.76 -14.27
C PRO A 267 -25.15 -13.30 -15.60
N ILE A 268 -24.88 -14.57 -15.89
CA ILE A 268 -25.31 -15.20 -17.16
C ILE A 268 -26.70 -15.81 -17.11
N GLY A 269 -27.40 -15.72 -15.97
CA GLY A 269 -28.70 -16.31 -15.74
C GLY A 269 -28.66 -17.81 -15.49
N GLN A 270 -29.78 -18.40 -14.99
CA GLN A 270 -29.82 -19.83 -14.69
C GLN A 270 -29.69 -20.67 -15.97
N ASP A 271 -30.36 -20.28 -17.05
CA ASP A 271 -30.29 -20.98 -18.34
C ASP A 271 -28.85 -20.95 -18.89
N GLY A 272 -28.15 -19.82 -18.70
CA GLY A 272 -26.73 -19.68 -19.07
C GLY A 272 -25.80 -20.58 -18.23
N ILE A 273 -26.08 -20.76 -16.95
CA ILE A 273 -25.36 -21.68 -16.08
C ILE A 273 -25.57 -23.13 -16.55
N ASP A 274 -26.82 -23.52 -16.81
CA ASP A 274 -27.16 -24.87 -17.24
C ASP A 274 -26.51 -25.18 -18.60
N HIS A 275 -26.50 -24.21 -19.53
CA HIS A 275 -25.80 -24.32 -20.80
C HIS A 275 -24.28 -24.49 -20.59
N ALA A 276 -23.65 -23.66 -19.79
CA ALA A 276 -22.22 -23.72 -19.53
C ALA A 276 -21.82 -25.05 -18.88
N LYS A 277 -22.56 -25.52 -17.88
CA LYS A 277 -22.37 -26.84 -17.25
C LYS A 277 -22.50 -27.97 -18.27
N GLY A 278 -23.45 -27.86 -19.20
CA GLY A 278 -23.59 -28.81 -20.32
C GLY A 278 -22.34 -28.84 -21.22
N VAL A 279 -21.77 -27.68 -21.56
CA VAL A 279 -20.51 -27.58 -22.32
C VAL A 279 -19.33 -28.21 -21.57
N TYR A 280 -19.28 -28.05 -20.24
CA TYR A 280 -18.25 -28.65 -19.41
C TYR A 280 -18.42 -30.17 -19.19
N GLY A 281 -19.56 -30.73 -19.54
CA GLY A 281 -19.92 -32.11 -19.17
C GLY A 281 -20.02 -32.28 -17.64
N TYR A 282 -20.50 -31.24 -16.94
CA TYR A 282 -20.58 -31.16 -15.48
C TYR A 282 -22.04 -31.15 -15.01
N ASP A 283 -22.46 -32.22 -14.33
CA ASP A 283 -23.86 -32.46 -13.92
C ASP A 283 -24.09 -32.37 -12.41
N ALA A 284 -23.07 -32.00 -11.62
CA ALA A 284 -23.20 -31.87 -10.18
C ALA A 284 -24.26 -30.80 -9.81
N PRO A 285 -25.04 -31.01 -8.73
CA PRO A 285 -25.97 -30.00 -8.22
C PRO A 285 -25.28 -28.66 -7.90
N ALA A 286 -26.04 -27.57 -7.89
CA ALA A 286 -25.51 -26.26 -7.54
C ALA A 286 -24.85 -26.27 -6.15
N PHE A 287 -23.77 -25.53 -6.01
CA PHE A 287 -22.98 -25.44 -4.78
C PHE A 287 -22.56 -26.81 -4.20
N THR A 288 -22.17 -27.72 -5.07
CA THR A 288 -21.72 -29.07 -4.71
C THR A 288 -20.30 -29.30 -5.24
N VAL A 289 -19.46 -29.91 -4.41
CA VAL A 289 -18.13 -30.37 -4.80
C VAL A 289 -18.17 -31.89 -4.90
N PRO A 290 -17.90 -32.48 -6.08
CA PRO A 290 -17.77 -33.94 -6.21
C PRO A 290 -16.68 -34.51 -5.30
N ASP A 291 -16.91 -35.68 -4.71
CA ASP A 291 -15.95 -36.31 -3.78
C ASP A 291 -14.57 -36.53 -4.40
N GLU A 292 -14.53 -36.85 -5.70
CA GLU A 292 -13.27 -37.01 -6.43
C GLU A 292 -12.46 -35.71 -6.51
N VAL A 293 -13.15 -34.59 -6.72
CA VAL A 293 -12.54 -33.25 -6.74
C VAL A 293 -12.04 -32.88 -5.35
N ALA A 294 -12.83 -33.11 -4.32
CA ALA A 294 -12.41 -32.86 -2.93
C ALA A 294 -11.15 -33.64 -2.56
N ARG A 295 -11.10 -34.94 -2.94
CA ARG A 295 -9.89 -35.79 -2.74
C ARG A 295 -8.70 -35.31 -3.58
N ARG A 296 -8.92 -34.75 -4.77
CA ARG A 296 -7.85 -34.21 -5.62
C ARG A 296 -7.18 -33.00 -4.97
N PHE A 297 -7.95 -32.08 -4.40
CA PHE A 297 -7.41 -30.94 -3.64
C PHE A 297 -6.75 -31.40 -2.32
N GLU A 298 -7.30 -32.40 -1.64
CA GLU A 298 -6.67 -32.98 -0.46
C GLU A 298 -5.28 -33.57 -0.76
N ALA A 299 -5.16 -34.35 -1.83
CA ALA A 299 -3.90 -34.94 -2.26
C ALA A 299 -2.94 -33.94 -2.93
N GLY A 300 -3.44 -32.83 -3.46
CA GLY A 300 -2.68 -31.77 -4.11
C GLY A 300 -2.20 -30.71 -3.12
N ILE A 301 -2.84 -29.56 -3.14
CA ILE A 301 -2.40 -28.35 -2.42
C ILE A 301 -2.31 -28.58 -0.90
N LYS A 302 -3.29 -29.26 -0.28
CA LYS A 302 -3.31 -29.42 1.19
C LYS A 302 -2.15 -30.30 1.65
N PHE A 303 -1.98 -31.50 1.05
CA PHE A 303 -0.90 -32.42 1.41
C PHE A 303 0.48 -31.83 1.10
N ARG A 304 0.64 -31.22 -0.07
CA ARG A 304 1.92 -30.60 -0.47
C ARG A 304 2.28 -29.44 0.45
N GLY A 305 1.33 -28.55 0.75
CA GLY A 305 1.55 -27.40 1.60
C GLY A 305 1.92 -27.76 3.03
N GLU A 306 1.20 -28.73 3.62
CA GLU A 306 1.52 -29.23 4.98
C GLU A 306 2.93 -29.89 5.02
N ALA A 307 3.27 -30.68 4.00
CA ALA A 307 4.60 -31.28 3.90
C ALA A 307 5.71 -30.23 3.71
N ALA A 308 5.48 -29.22 2.89
CA ALA A 308 6.43 -28.14 2.65
C ALA A 308 6.66 -27.29 3.91
N GLU A 309 5.60 -26.94 4.63
CA GLU A 309 5.73 -26.20 5.89
C GLU A 309 6.43 -27.01 6.97
N ASN A 310 6.10 -28.28 7.15
CA ASN A 310 6.78 -29.15 8.12
C ASN A 310 8.28 -29.29 7.82
N ALA A 311 8.65 -29.42 6.55
CA ALA A 311 10.04 -29.44 6.13
C ALA A 311 10.74 -28.11 6.40
N TRP A 312 10.07 -26.99 6.16
CA TRP A 312 10.58 -25.66 6.48
C TRP A 312 10.75 -25.45 7.97
N GLN A 313 9.78 -25.85 8.81
CA GLN A 313 9.86 -25.77 10.27
C GLN A 313 11.07 -26.56 10.83
N THR A 314 11.31 -27.76 10.27
CA THR A 314 12.49 -28.56 10.63
C THR A 314 13.78 -27.84 10.26
N LYS A 315 13.89 -27.34 9.00
CA LYS A 315 15.03 -26.55 8.53
C LYS A 315 15.24 -25.29 9.38
N PHE A 316 14.16 -24.59 9.75
CA PHE A 316 14.24 -23.39 10.58
C PHE A 316 14.73 -23.68 12.00
N ALA A 317 14.34 -24.81 12.60
CA ALA A 317 14.86 -25.23 13.92
C ALA A 317 16.38 -25.54 13.87
N GLU A 318 16.86 -26.18 12.79
CA GLU A 318 18.28 -26.37 12.55
C GLU A 318 19.02 -25.05 12.32
N TYR A 319 18.41 -24.12 11.57
CA TYR A 319 18.93 -22.77 11.35
C TYR A 319 19.03 -21.98 12.67
N GLU A 320 18.02 -22.06 13.53
CA GLU A 320 18.02 -21.41 14.85
C GLU A 320 19.16 -21.94 15.74
N ALA A 321 19.44 -23.24 15.68
CA ALA A 321 20.55 -23.83 16.39
C ALA A 321 21.94 -23.37 15.84
N ALA A 322 22.04 -23.17 14.52
CA ALA A 322 23.28 -22.78 13.87
C ALA A 322 23.51 -21.24 13.88
N TYR A 323 22.46 -20.46 13.78
CA TYR A 323 22.47 -18.99 13.65
C TYR A 323 21.44 -18.33 14.60
N PRO A 324 21.59 -18.46 15.93
CA PRO A 324 20.56 -18.05 16.89
C PRO A 324 20.23 -16.54 16.84
N GLU A 325 21.22 -15.69 16.60
CA GLU A 325 21.03 -14.24 16.52
C GLU A 325 20.19 -13.86 15.28
N LEU A 326 20.50 -14.44 14.12
CA LEU A 326 19.76 -14.19 12.88
C LEU A 326 18.34 -14.76 12.96
N ALA A 327 18.16 -15.93 13.58
CA ALA A 327 16.84 -16.50 13.80
C ALA A 327 15.99 -15.65 14.74
N ALA A 328 16.58 -15.07 15.78
CA ALA A 328 15.90 -14.12 16.67
C ALA A 328 15.50 -12.85 15.91
N GLU A 329 16.40 -12.29 15.11
CA GLU A 329 16.12 -11.12 14.24
C GLU A 329 15.00 -11.42 13.24
N TYR A 330 15.02 -12.59 12.59
CA TYR A 330 13.95 -13.03 11.68
C TYR A 330 12.59 -13.05 12.37
N LYS A 331 12.50 -13.65 13.56
CA LYS A 331 11.26 -13.71 14.32
C LYS A 331 10.74 -12.31 14.69
N VAL A 332 11.62 -11.41 15.11
CA VAL A 332 11.26 -10.02 15.43
C VAL A 332 10.77 -9.29 14.16
N ALA A 333 11.45 -9.47 13.03
CA ALA A 333 11.09 -8.82 11.77
C ALA A 333 9.66 -9.19 11.31
N PHE A 334 9.26 -10.46 11.50
CA PHE A 334 7.93 -10.94 11.10
C PHE A 334 6.84 -10.81 12.19
N ALA A 335 7.19 -10.36 13.40
CA ALA A 335 6.21 -10.25 14.51
C ALA A 335 5.18 -9.14 14.32
N ASN A 336 5.41 -8.19 13.41
CA ASN A 336 4.60 -6.98 13.19
C ASN A 336 4.28 -6.21 14.50
N GLU A 337 5.25 -6.14 15.40
CA GLU A 337 5.12 -5.39 16.65
C GLU A 337 5.50 -3.92 16.48
N PRO A 338 4.99 -3.00 17.34
CA PRO A 338 5.43 -1.62 17.37
C PRO A 338 6.95 -1.52 17.53
N VAL A 339 7.60 -0.70 16.69
CA VAL A 339 9.04 -0.47 16.78
C VAL A 339 9.30 0.83 17.54
N HIS A 340 10.09 0.74 18.59
CA HIS A 340 10.50 1.88 19.41
C HIS A 340 11.97 2.18 19.19
N VAL A 341 12.30 3.46 19.01
CA VAL A 341 13.66 3.94 18.75
C VAL A 341 13.97 5.17 19.60
N ASP A 342 15.26 5.34 19.90
CA ASP A 342 15.77 6.55 20.54
C ASP A 342 16.33 7.47 19.46
N LEU A 343 15.84 8.72 19.42
CA LEU A 343 16.29 9.75 18.50
C LEU A 343 16.85 10.94 19.28
N ASN A 344 17.99 11.46 18.84
CA ASN A 344 18.64 12.60 19.47
C ASN A 344 17.78 13.85 19.34
N ALA A 345 17.50 14.51 20.46
CA ALA A 345 16.76 15.76 20.47
C ALA A 345 17.50 16.88 19.73
N HIS A 346 16.75 17.78 19.11
CA HIS A 346 17.28 19.01 18.53
C HIS A 346 17.36 20.10 19.60
N GLU A 347 18.49 20.79 19.65
CA GLU A 347 18.74 21.80 20.68
C GLU A 347 18.07 23.15 20.36
N LEU A 348 17.53 23.82 21.38
CA LEU A 348 16.99 25.17 21.27
C LEU A 348 18.08 26.14 20.72
N GLY A 349 17.69 26.99 19.78
CA GLY A 349 18.61 27.92 19.10
C GLY A 349 19.22 27.35 17.82
N SER A 350 19.06 26.06 17.53
CA SER A 350 19.38 25.50 16.23
C SER A 350 18.22 25.71 15.23
N ALA A 351 18.54 25.66 13.94
CA ALA A 351 17.55 25.73 12.86
C ALA A 351 17.92 24.80 11.73
N VAL A 352 17.01 23.90 11.37
CA VAL A 352 17.22 22.90 10.33
C VAL A 352 15.89 22.57 9.63
N ALA A 353 15.93 22.31 8.32
CA ALA A 353 14.74 21.89 7.59
C ALA A 353 14.21 20.55 8.12
N SER A 354 12.90 20.38 8.23
CA SER A 354 12.34 19.13 8.76
C SER A 354 12.67 17.92 7.88
N ARG A 355 12.89 18.08 6.56
CA ARG A 355 13.47 17.02 5.71
C ARG A 355 14.88 16.60 6.12
N VAL A 356 15.70 17.53 6.64
CA VAL A 356 17.05 17.24 7.14
C VAL A 356 16.99 16.58 8.52
N SER A 357 16.07 17.04 9.39
CA SER A 357 15.77 16.35 10.66
C SER A 357 15.31 14.92 10.40
N SER A 358 14.46 14.71 9.41
CA SER A 358 14.04 13.38 8.96
C SER A 358 15.21 12.53 8.48
N GLN A 359 16.18 13.10 7.72
CA GLN A 359 17.38 12.36 7.34
C GLN A 359 18.20 11.93 8.57
N GLN A 360 18.35 12.81 9.55
CA GLN A 360 19.06 12.47 10.80
C GLN A 360 18.33 11.35 11.55
N ALA A 361 17.01 11.38 11.59
CA ALA A 361 16.20 10.29 12.15
C ALA A 361 16.39 8.99 11.36
N ILE A 362 16.32 9.01 10.01
CA ILE A 362 16.55 7.83 9.15
C ILE A 362 17.89 7.17 9.43
N GLN A 363 18.99 7.94 9.59
CA GLN A 363 20.29 7.38 9.95
C GLN A 363 20.22 6.63 11.30
N GLN A 364 19.68 7.28 12.35
CA GLN A 364 19.58 6.70 13.69
C GLN A 364 18.62 5.49 13.74
N ILE A 365 17.52 5.53 12.99
CA ILE A 365 16.59 4.42 12.86
C ILE A 365 17.29 3.23 12.19
N SER A 366 18.04 3.46 11.11
CA SER A 366 18.70 2.40 10.37
C SER A 366 19.74 1.64 11.20
N GLU A 367 20.38 2.31 12.17
CA GLU A 367 21.31 1.69 13.11
C GLU A 367 20.59 0.80 14.15
N GLN A 368 19.37 1.14 14.54
CA GLN A 368 18.59 0.44 15.57
C GLN A 368 17.63 -0.62 15.01
N VAL A 369 17.19 -0.45 13.76
CA VAL A 369 16.15 -1.28 13.12
C VAL A 369 16.70 -1.92 11.85
N PRO A 370 17.27 -3.13 11.96
CA PRO A 370 17.88 -3.82 10.81
C PRO A 370 16.90 -4.15 9.66
N SER A 371 15.60 -4.18 9.94
CA SER A 371 14.53 -4.41 8.95
C SER A 371 14.03 -3.13 8.25
N PHE A 372 14.58 -1.95 8.59
CA PHE A 372 14.18 -0.66 8.03
C PHE A 372 14.93 -0.37 6.73
N TRP A 373 14.22 -0.13 5.64
CA TRP A 373 14.75 0.17 4.33
C TRP A 373 13.80 1.03 3.51
N GLY A 374 14.29 1.67 2.46
CA GLY A 374 13.44 2.52 1.63
C GLY A 374 14.22 3.39 0.66
N GLY A 375 13.57 4.41 0.12
CA GLY A 375 14.18 5.29 -0.88
C GLY A 375 13.24 6.39 -1.35
N SER A 376 13.43 6.83 -2.60
CA SER A 376 12.62 7.87 -3.22
C SER A 376 12.32 7.57 -4.69
N ALA A 377 11.30 8.26 -5.21
CA ALA A 377 11.02 8.32 -6.64
C ALA A 377 11.95 9.34 -7.32
N ASP A 378 13.23 8.96 -7.47
CA ASP A 378 14.32 9.75 -8.11
C ASP A 378 14.62 11.11 -7.46
N LEU A 379 14.26 11.29 -6.19
CA LEU A 379 14.46 12.55 -5.45
C LEU A 379 15.25 12.37 -4.15
N SER A 380 16.03 11.30 -4.01
CA SER A 380 16.70 10.94 -2.77
C SER A 380 17.60 12.04 -2.21
N ALA A 381 18.32 12.77 -3.07
CA ALA A 381 19.17 13.88 -2.66
C ALA A 381 18.37 15.08 -2.12
N SER A 382 17.19 15.36 -2.71
CA SER A 382 16.32 16.45 -2.31
C SER A 382 15.43 16.09 -1.11
N ASN A 383 14.93 14.87 -1.07
CA ASN A 383 14.10 14.37 0.04
C ASN A 383 14.95 13.98 1.26
N ASN A 384 16.25 13.78 1.08
CA ASN A 384 17.17 13.31 2.12
C ASN A 384 16.79 11.92 2.67
N THR A 385 16.53 10.96 1.79
CA THR A 385 16.00 9.63 2.16
C THR A 385 17.02 8.51 2.15
N MET A 386 18.26 8.74 1.69
CA MET A 386 19.31 7.72 1.66
C MET A 386 19.87 7.41 3.04
N VAL A 387 20.02 6.14 3.34
CA VAL A 387 20.83 5.65 4.48
C VAL A 387 22.29 5.63 4.05
N LYS A 388 23.08 6.56 4.57
CA LYS A 388 24.46 6.82 4.09
C LYS A 388 25.43 5.66 4.33
N ALA A 389 25.21 4.88 5.39
CA ALA A 389 26.05 3.75 5.75
C ALA A 389 25.71 2.46 4.99
N GLU A 390 24.60 2.45 4.24
CA GLU A 390 24.06 1.27 3.59
C GLU A 390 24.25 1.31 2.07
N SER A 391 24.33 0.13 1.48
CA SER A 391 24.41 -0.04 0.04
C SER A 391 23.02 0.03 -0.63
N ASP A 392 23.04 0.09 -1.96
CA ASP A 392 21.84 0.12 -2.78
C ASP A 392 21.26 -1.29 -2.98
N PHE A 393 19.92 -1.38 -2.95
CA PHE A 393 19.18 -2.57 -3.34
C PHE A 393 19.15 -2.68 -4.87
N GLN A 394 19.90 -3.64 -5.41
CA GLN A 394 20.09 -3.86 -6.85
C GLN A 394 20.11 -5.35 -7.19
N ALA A 395 20.00 -5.70 -8.46
CA ALA A 395 20.02 -7.07 -8.96
C ALA A 395 21.28 -7.89 -8.57
N ASP A 396 22.40 -7.22 -8.33
CA ASP A 396 23.66 -7.82 -7.86
C ASP A 396 23.87 -7.68 -6.35
N ASN A 397 22.96 -7.00 -5.65
CA ASN A 397 23.05 -6.76 -4.20
C ASN A 397 21.67 -6.58 -3.56
N TYR A 398 20.91 -7.64 -3.40
CA TYR A 398 19.59 -7.57 -2.73
C TYR A 398 19.69 -7.31 -1.20
N ALA A 399 20.87 -7.38 -0.60
CA ALA A 399 21.07 -7.02 0.81
C ALA A 399 21.04 -5.51 1.04
N GLY A 400 21.17 -4.69 0.00
CA GLY A 400 21.13 -3.23 0.09
C GLY A 400 19.83 -2.71 0.68
N ARG A 401 19.90 -1.56 1.37
CA ARG A 401 18.76 -0.96 2.09
C ARG A 401 18.27 0.36 1.47
N ASN A 402 18.96 0.86 0.45
CA ASN A 402 18.54 2.02 -0.33
C ASN A 402 17.84 1.56 -1.62
N ILE A 403 16.56 1.88 -1.77
CA ILE A 403 15.75 1.51 -2.95
C ILE A 403 15.71 2.68 -3.93
N TRP A 404 16.09 2.41 -5.17
CA TRP A 404 15.98 3.36 -6.29
C TRP A 404 14.70 3.07 -7.08
N PHE A 405 13.60 3.71 -6.70
CA PHE A 405 12.32 3.51 -7.40
C PHE A 405 12.29 4.16 -8.80
N GLY A 406 13.15 5.17 -9.05
CA GLY A 406 13.09 6.00 -10.24
C GLY A 406 11.86 6.92 -10.23
N VAL A 407 11.60 7.64 -11.30
CA VAL A 407 10.41 8.52 -11.44
C VAL A 407 9.17 7.66 -11.64
N ARG A 408 8.70 7.03 -10.54
CA ARG A 408 7.59 6.06 -10.51
C ARG A 408 6.84 6.16 -9.17
N GLU A 409 6.24 7.30 -8.88
CA GLU A 409 5.58 7.55 -7.59
C GLU A 409 4.49 6.53 -7.30
N PHE A 410 3.67 6.21 -8.30
CA PHE A 410 2.56 5.27 -8.11
C PHE A 410 3.07 3.85 -7.87
N ALA A 411 3.98 3.34 -8.70
CA ALA A 411 4.56 2.02 -8.48
C ALA A 411 5.39 1.94 -7.20
N MET A 412 6.09 3.01 -6.81
CA MET A 412 6.77 3.09 -5.52
C MET A 412 5.79 2.80 -4.38
N ALA A 413 4.71 3.56 -4.30
CA ALA A 413 3.73 3.41 -3.22
C ALA A 413 3.02 2.04 -3.27
N ALA A 414 2.67 1.55 -4.45
CA ALA A 414 2.02 0.25 -4.61
C ALA A 414 2.98 -0.92 -4.31
N ALA A 415 4.26 -0.83 -4.70
CA ALA A 415 5.28 -1.81 -4.32
C ALA A 415 5.53 -1.80 -2.80
N MET A 416 5.56 -0.62 -2.16
CA MET A 416 5.65 -0.51 -0.71
C MET A 416 4.47 -1.21 -0.01
N ASN A 417 3.26 -1.13 -0.56
CA ASN A 417 2.13 -1.91 -0.07
C ASN A 417 2.40 -3.41 -0.17
N GLY A 418 2.97 -3.87 -1.28
CA GLY A 418 3.37 -5.26 -1.47
C GLY A 418 4.45 -5.72 -0.47
N ILE A 419 5.44 -4.87 -0.21
CA ILE A 419 6.49 -5.11 0.79
C ILE A 419 5.87 -5.24 2.20
N ALA A 420 4.95 -4.35 2.56
CA ALA A 420 4.27 -4.40 3.84
C ALA A 420 3.37 -5.64 3.99
N LEU A 421 2.63 -6.01 2.93
CA LEU A 421 1.80 -7.23 2.88
C LEU A 421 2.64 -8.51 3.00
N HIS A 422 3.84 -8.53 2.43
CA HIS A 422 4.78 -9.64 2.58
C HIS A 422 5.21 -9.81 4.03
N GLY A 423 5.46 -8.72 4.73
CA GLY A 423 6.00 -8.70 6.09
C GLY A 423 7.53 -8.86 6.13
N GLY A 424 8.08 -8.84 7.34
CA GLY A 424 9.52 -9.02 7.58
C GLY A 424 10.37 -7.76 7.46
N THR A 425 9.78 -6.63 7.01
CA THR A 425 10.50 -5.36 6.89
C THR A 425 9.63 -4.16 7.25
N ARG A 426 10.27 -3.01 7.49
CA ARG A 426 9.65 -1.68 7.65
C ARG A 426 10.09 -0.80 6.49
N VAL A 427 9.16 -0.42 5.62
CA VAL A 427 9.45 0.30 4.38
C VAL A 427 9.03 1.76 4.43
N TYR A 428 9.86 2.63 3.86
CA TYR A 428 9.53 4.03 3.62
C TYR A 428 9.82 4.43 2.17
N GLY A 429 9.09 5.43 1.68
CA GLY A 429 9.32 5.99 0.35
C GLY A 429 9.01 7.46 0.30
N GLY A 430 9.79 8.20 -0.48
CA GLY A 430 9.73 9.65 -0.55
C GLY A 430 9.54 10.21 -1.96
N THR A 431 8.89 11.37 -2.00
CA THR A 431 8.81 12.26 -3.17
C THR A 431 8.49 13.67 -2.70
N PHE A 432 8.40 14.65 -3.60
CA PHE A 432 7.86 15.97 -3.27
C PHE A 432 6.36 15.88 -2.96
N PHE A 433 5.91 16.67 -2.00
CA PHE A 433 4.54 16.55 -1.52
C PHE A 433 3.48 16.84 -2.59
N VAL A 434 3.75 17.76 -3.52
CA VAL A 434 2.85 18.02 -4.66
C VAL A 434 2.65 16.76 -5.52
N PHE A 435 3.65 15.89 -5.63
CA PHE A 435 3.57 14.64 -6.38
C PHE A 435 2.87 13.52 -5.62
N SER A 436 2.37 13.79 -4.40
CA SER A 436 1.40 12.89 -3.77
C SER A 436 0.20 12.61 -4.66
N ASN A 437 -0.16 13.54 -5.56
CA ASN A 437 -1.22 13.35 -6.55
C ASN A 437 -1.00 12.13 -7.46
N TYR A 438 0.26 11.74 -7.73
CA TYR A 438 0.57 10.54 -8.53
C TYR A 438 0.42 9.25 -7.73
N LEU A 439 0.66 9.26 -6.43
CA LEU A 439 0.64 8.05 -5.59
C LEU A 439 -0.62 7.86 -4.74
N LEU A 440 -1.54 8.84 -4.71
CA LEU A 440 -2.76 8.80 -3.88
C LEU A 440 -3.57 7.50 -4.01
N PRO A 441 -3.76 6.89 -5.20
CA PRO A 441 -4.51 5.64 -5.30
C PRO A 441 -3.86 4.50 -4.51
N ALA A 442 -2.53 4.43 -4.46
CA ALA A 442 -1.82 3.42 -3.68
C ALA A 442 -1.82 3.73 -2.17
N VAL A 443 -1.72 5.01 -1.78
CA VAL A 443 -1.90 5.44 -0.37
C VAL A 443 -3.28 5.07 0.14
N ARG A 444 -4.31 5.27 -0.69
CA ARG A 444 -5.68 4.84 -0.36
C ARG A 444 -5.76 3.34 -0.11
N MET A 445 -5.06 2.54 -0.92
CA MET A 445 -5.01 1.09 -0.73
C MET A 445 -4.20 0.70 0.52
N ALA A 446 -3.13 1.41 0.86
CA ALA A 446 -2.43 1.20 2.12
C ALA A 446 -3.34 1.44 3.35
N ALA A 447 -4.08 2.55 3.33
CA ALA A 447 -5.03 2.89 4.39
C ALA A 447 -6.20 1.90 4.50
N LEU A 448 -6.73 1.45 3.35
CA LEU A 448 -7.82 0.46 3.29
C LEU A 448 -7.38 -0.92 3.82
N GLN A 449 -6.12 -1.30 3.60
CA GLN A 449 -5.54 -2.59 3.98
C GLN A 449 -4.84 -2.56 5.35
N ASN A 450 -4.91 -1.46 6.08
CA ASN A 450 -4.26 -1.29 7.38
C ASN A 450 -2.73 -1.54 7.33
N LEU A 451 -2.03 -1.01 6.32
CA LEU A 451 -0.60 -1.26 6.12
C LEU A 451 0.27 -0.19 6.78
N PRO A 452 1.29 -0.57 7.59
CA PRO A 452 2.19 0.37 8.25
C PRO A 452 3.29 0.89 7.32
N VAL A 453 2.91 1.53 6.23
CA VAL A 453 3.82 2.14 5.26
C VAL A 453 4.11 3.58 5.65
N THR A 454 5.37 4.01 5.54
CA THR A 454 5.77 5.40 5.84
C THR A 454 6.06 6.18 4.56
N TYR A 455 5.35 7.28 4.35
CA TYR A 455 5.57 8.20 3.24
C TYR A 455 6.33 9.45 3.71
N VAL A 456 7.44 9.77 3.05
CA VAL A 456 8.30 10.94 3.33
C VAL A 456 8.04 11.99 2.26
N MET A 457 7.09 12.88 2.50
CA MET A 457 6.63 13.90 1.56
C MET A 457 7.29 15.24 1.88
N THR A 458 8.30 15.63 1.10
CA THR A 458 9.04 16.87 1.34
C THR A 458 8.56 18.01 0.44
N HIS A 459 9.06 19.24 0.68
CA HIS A 459 8.64 20.42 -0.08
C HIS A 459 7.14 20.71 0.13
N ASP A 460 6.79 20.93 1.40
CA ASP A 460 5.44 20.88 1.97
C ASP A 460 4.51 22.05 1.63
N SER A 461 5.02 23.16 1.10
CA SER A 461 4.25 24.40 0.95
C SER A 461 4.81 25.31 -0.17
N VAL A 462 4.22 26.49 -0.33
CA VAL A 462 4.73 27.54 -1.25
C VAL A 462 6.15 28.01 -0.93
N ALA A 463 6.71 27.63 0.22
CA ALA A 463 8.13 27.83 0.54
C ALA A 463 9.09 27.00 -0.34
N VAL A 464 8.59 26.14 -1.21
CA VAL A 464 9.37 25.54 -2.32
C VAL A 464 10.03 26.66 -3.13
N GLY A 465 9.31 27.73 -3.39
CA GLY A 465 9.89 28.96 -3.89
C GLY A 465 10.01 29.01 -5.42
N GLU A 466 11.23 29.09 -5.92
CA GLU A 466 11.55 29.40 -7.30
C GLU A 466 11.00 28.39 -8.33
N ASP A 467 10.78 27.13 -7.94
CA ASP A 467 10.16 26.09 -8.78
C ASP A 467 8.72 26.45 -9.16
N GLY A 468 8.03 27.23 -8.34
CA GLY A 468 6.73 27.83 -8.63
C GLY A 468 5.55 26.88 -8.52
N PRO A 469 4.37 27.28 -9.03
CA PRO A 469 3.08 26.64 -8.78
C PRO A 469 2.98 25.16 -9.11
N THR A 470 3.77 24.66 -10.06
CA THR A 470 3.79 23.22 -10.43
C THR A 470 4.39 22.32 -9.35
N HIS A 471 5.13 22.92 -8.41
CA HIS A 471 5.83 22.22 -7.33
C HIS A 471 5.36 22.63 -5.93
N GLU A 472 4.50 23.64 -5.85
CA GLU A 472 3.97 24.22 -4.61
C GLU A 472 2.64 23.58 -4.22
N PRO A 473 2.58 22.77 -3.15
CA PRO A 473 1.34 22.17 -2.68
C PRO A 473 0.38 23.23 -2.13
N ILE A 474 -0.89 23.11 -2.47
CA ILE A 474 -1.99 23.93 -1.94
C ILE A 474 -3.07 23.04 -1.33
N GLU A 475 -3.67 22.16 -2.18
CA GLU A 475 -4.79 21.29 -1.81
C GLU A 475 -4.37 19.95 -1.21
N GLN A 476 -3.09 19.58 -1.30
CA GLN A 476 -2.61 18.24 -0.93
C GLN A 476 -2.90 17.89 0.52
N LEU A 477 -2.65 18.82 1.48
CA LEU A 477 -2.93 18.57 2.90
C LEU A 477 -4.41 18.22 3.13
N ALA A 478 -5.32 18.99 2.56
CA ALA A 478 -6.75 18.74 2.67
C ALA A 478 -7.13 17.39 2.05
N SER A 479 -6.59 17.08 0.87
CA SER A 479 -6.83 15.82 0.17
C SER A 479 -6.40 14.62 1.01
N VAL A 480 -5.17 14.59 1.53
CA VAL A 480 -4.67 13.45 2.29
C VAL A 480 -5.31 13.35 3.68
N ARG A 481 -5.64 14.47 4.33
CA ARG A 481 -6.36 14.50 5.62
C ARG A 481 -7.79 13.98 5.51
N SER A 482 -8.40 14.05 4.33
CA SER A 482 -9.75 13.50 4.08
C SER A 482 -9.78 11.98 3.97
N MET A 483 -8.63 11.33 3.85
CA MET A 483 -8.52 9.88 3.67
C MET A 483 -8.67 9.16 5.03
N PRO A 484 -9.65 8.25 5.18
CA PRO A 484 -9.77 7.46 6.40
C PRO A 484 -8.52 6.61 6.66
N ASN A 485 -8.19 6.39 7.94
CA ASN A 485 -7.11 5.51 8.39
C ASN A 485 -5.71 5.89 7.88
N LEU A 486 -5.45 7.17 7.63
CA LEU A 486 -4.14 7.70 7.26
C LEU A 486 -3.67 8.70 8.32
N ASN A 487 -2.53 8.47 8.95
CA ASN A 487 -1.88 9.48 9.78
C ASN A 487 -1.18 10.50 8.87
N VAL A 488 -1.56 11.76 8.97
CA VAL A 488 -0.89 12.88 8.28
C VAL A 488 -0.26 13.77 9.32
N ILE A 489 1.07 13.87 9.32
CA ILE A 489 1.82 14.62 10.34
C ILE A 489 2.69 15.67 9.65
N ARG A 490 2.46 16.95 9.95
CA ARG A 490 3.23 18.09 9.46
C ARG A 490 3.95 18.76 10.64
N PRO A 491 5.20 18.37 10.94
CA PRO A 491 5.93 18.80 12.13
C PRO A 491 6.41 20.26 12.04
N ALA A 492 6.41 20.94 13.18
CA ALA A 492 6.80 22.33 13.31
C ALA A 492 8.33 22.53 13.43
N ASP A 493 9.06 21.52 13.86
CA ASP A 493 10.51 21.56 14.03
C ASP A 493 11.13 20.15 14.03
N GLY A 494 12.43 20.07 14.39
CA GLY A 494 13.16 18.80 14.44
C GLY A 494 12.66 17.85 15.51
N ASN A 495 12.19 18.33 16.66
CA ASN A 495 11.70 17.50 17.75
C ASN A 495 10.32 16.91 17.42
N GLU A 496 9.42 17.68 16.81
CA GLU A 496 8.17 17.14 16.28
C GLU A 496 8.43 16.16 15.12
N THR A 497 9.48 16.38 14.30
CA THR A 497 9.88 15.43 13.23
C THR A 497 10.33 14.09 13.80
N ASN A 498 11.12 14.11 14.88
CA ASN A 498 11.51 12.90 15.59
C ASN A 498 10.28 12.16 16.17
N ALA A 499 9.37 12.89 16.79
CA ALA A 499 8.12 12.34 17.33
C ALA A 499 7.25 11.72 16.21
N ALA A 500 7.20 12.35 15.04
CA ALA A 500 6.48 11.84 13.88
C ALA A 500 7.08 10.52 13.35
N TRP A 501 8.40 10.38 13.31
CA TRP A 501 9.06 9.12 12.96
C TRP A 501 8.82 8.03 14.00
N LYS A 502 8.92 8.34 15.31
CA LYS A 502 8.58 7.40 16.38
C LYS A 502 7.14 6.91 16.24
N ARG A 503 6.20 7.81 15.95
CA ARG A 503 4.80 7.47 15.71
C ARG A 503 4.66 6.56 14.49
N ALA A 504 5.32 6.85 13.37
CA ALA A 504 5.26 6.03 12.16
C ALA A 504 5.78 4.60 12.38
N LEU A 505 6.87 4.44 13.14
CA LEU A 505 7.44 3.12 13.45
C LEU A 505 6.63 2.32 14.47
N ALA A 506 5.90 3.00 15.35
CA ALA A 506 5.01 2.36 16.33
C ALA A 506 3.68 1.89 15.69
N GLU A 507 3.35 2.36 14.49
CA GLU A 507 2.15 1.90 13.78
C GLU A 507 2.34 0.48 13.22
N THR A 508 1.29 -0.32 13.37
CA THR A 508 1.21 -1.69 12.84
C THR A 508 0.03 -1.89 11.90
N GLU A 509 -0.94 -0.96 11.90
CA GLU A 509 -2.23 -1.12 11.22
C GLU A 509 -2.66 0.10 10.40
N ARG A 510 -1.80 1.12 10.24
CA ARG A 510 -2.11 2.26 9.37
C ARG A 510 -0.86 2.92 8.79
N PRO A 511 -0.96 3.48 7.58
CA PRO A 511 0.12 4.24 6.99
C PRO A 511 0.28 5.60 7.68
N THR A 512 1.52 6.11 7.63
CA THR A 512 1.85 7.44 8.14
C THR A 512 2.52 8.27 7.04
N MET A 513 2.02 9.47 6.82
CA MET A 513 2.57 10.45 5.87
C MET A 513 3.20 11.61 6.63
N LEU A 514 4.52 11.75 6.51
CA LEU A 514 5.30 12.85 7.07
C LEU A 514 5.40 13.96 6.03
N VAL A 515 4.90 15.16 6.34
CA VAL A 515 4.88 16.31 5.43
C VAL A 515 5.91 17.33 5.89
N LEU A 516 7.03 17.45 5.14
CA LEU A 516 8.29 18.03 5.61
C LEU A 516 8.71 19.24 4.77
N THR A 517 9.32 20.23 5.43
CA THR A 517 9.75 21.48 4.80
C THR A 517 11.04 21.35 3.96
N ARG A 518 11.14 22.18 2.93
CA ARG A 518 12.41 22.48 2.25
C ARG A 518 13.26 23.49 3.05
N GLN A 519 12.64 24.52 3.60
CA GLN A 519 13.27 25.61 4.35
C GLN A 519 13.59 25.19 5.79
N ASN A 520 14.56 25.86 6.38
CA ASN A 520 14.95 25.65 7.77
C ASN A 520 13.86 26.14 8.73
N LEU A 521 13.68 25.40 9.80
CA LEU A 521 12.80 25.69 10.91
C LEU A 521 13.61 25.85 12.19
N PRO A 522 13.42 26.90 12.99
CA PRO A 522 14.04 26.98 14.30
C PRO A 522 13.40 25.95 15.24
N VAL A 523 14.20 25.40 16.13
CA VAL A 523 13.70 24.57 17.23
C VAL A 523 12.90 25.48 18.18
N LEU A 524 11.68 25.08 18.47
CA LEU A 524 10.73 25.85 19.28
C LEU A 524 10.89 25.49 20.77
N ASP A 525 10.65 26.48 21.63
CA ASP A 525 10.70 26.27 23.09
C ASP A 525 9.63 25.26 23.52
N GLY A 526 10.00 24.33 24.41
CA GLY A 526 9.14 23.29 24.95
C GLY A 526 8.90 22.08 24.04
N THR A 527 9.39 22.06 22.78
CA THR A 527 9.21 20.88 21.92
C THR A 527 10.09 19.70 22.32
N ALA A 528 11.27 19.95 22.91
CA ALA A 528 12.14 18.87 23.38
C ALA A 528 11.44 17.96 24.42
N GLU A 529 10.60 18.53 25.27
CA GLU A 529 9.90 17.82 26.33
C GLU A 529 8.50 17.36 25.92
N ASN A 530 7.81 18.12 25.04
CA ASN A 530 6.37 17.94 24.80
C ASN A 530 6.03 17.35 23.43
N ALA A 531 6.94 17.41 22.45
CA ALA A 531 6.63 17.02 21.07
C ALA A 531 6.16 15.55 20.94
N GLU A 532 6.78 14.61 21.67
CA GLU A 532 6.40 13.20 21.54
C GLU A 532 4.96 12.95 22.01
N ALA A 533 4.60 13.48 23.18
CA ALA A 533 3.23 13.38 23.69
C ALA A 533 2.24 14.16 22.82
N GLY A 534 2.64 15.37 22.37
CA GLY A 534 1.82 16.26 21.55
C GLY A 534 1.52 15.70 20.16
N VAL A 535 2.52 15.19 19.46
CA VAL A 535 2.35 14.58 18.14
C VAL A 535 1.49 13.32 18.22
N ASN A 536 1.68 12.49 19.24
CA ASN A 536 0.85 11.31 19.46
C ASN A 536 -0.63 11.63 19.72
N LYS A 537 -0.92 12.81 20.25
CA LYS A 537 -2.29 13.32 20.44
C LYS A 537 -2.80 14.18 19.28
N GLY A 538 -1.93 14.52 18.34
CA GLY A 538 -2.25 15.25 17.12
C GLY A 538 -2.31 16.77 17.25
N ALA A 539 -2.56 17.30 18.44
CA ALA A 539 -2.46 18.72 18.77
C ALA A 539 -2.16 18.89 20.25
N TYR A 540 -1.44 19.96 20.60
CA TYR A 540 -1.13 20.29 21.99
C TYR A 540 -0.89 21.80 22.17
N ILE A 541 -1.02 22.26 23.40
CA ILE A 541 -0.74 23.64 23.76
C ILE A 541 0.78 23.81 23.80
N ILE A 542 1.35 24.51 22.81
CA ILE A 542 2.78 24.82 22.77
C ILE A 542 3.12 26.07 23.58
N SER A 543 2.18 27.03 23.68
CA SER A 543 2.34 28.24 24.51
C SER A 543 0.98 28.67 25.07
N GLU A 544 0.92 28.82 26.40
CA GLU A 544 -0.27 29.24 27.10
C GLU A 544 -0.41 30.78 27.11
N ALA A 545 -1.63 31.27 27.28
CA ALA A 545 -1.90 32.68 27.50
C ALA A 545 -1.33 33.13 28.86
N LYS A 546 -0.73 34.34 28.93
CA LYS A 546 -0.18 34.88 30.18
C LYS A 546 -1.21 35.56 31.09
N GLY A 547 -2.45 35.72 30.63
CA GLY A 547 -3.57 36.28 31.36
C GLY A 547 -4.85 35.50 31.10
N ASP A 548 -6.00 36.18 31.24
CA ASP A 548 -7.30 35.60 30.86
C ASP A 548 -7.30 35.26 29.38
N LEU A 549 -7.76 34.08 29.04
CA LEU A 549 -7.70 33.56 27.66
C LEU A 549 -8.66 34.29 26.73
N ASP A 550 -8.14 35.20 25.90
CA ASP A 550 -8.90 35.96 24.91
C ASP A 550 -9.23 35.18 23.63
N GLY A 551 -8.38 34.20 23.27
CA GLY A 551 -8.57 33.41 22.08
C GLY A 551 -7.43 32.43 21.82
N ILE A 552 -7.50 31.74 20.67
CA ILE A 552 -6.56 30.68 20.33
C ILE A 552 -6.03 30.90 18.92
N ILE A 553 -4.72 30.73 18.73
CA ILE A 553 -4.09 30.60 17.43
C ILE A 553 -3.68 29.13 17.25
N ILE A 554 -4.15 28.50 16.17
CA ILE A 554 -3.85 27.11 15.83
C ILE A 554 -2.93 27.14 14.61
N ALA A 555 -1.81 26.42 14.64
CA ALA A 555 -0.92 26.36 13.49
C ALA A 555 -0.31 24.97 13.31
N THR A 556 0.20 24.69 12.11
CA THR A 556 0.89 23.44 11.78
C THR A 556 2.21 23.74 11.07
N GLY A 557 3.15 22.82 11.17
CA GLY A 557 4.40 22.92 10.41
C GLY A 557 5.14 24.24 10.64
N SER A 558 5.68 24.79 9.56
CA SER A 558 6.46 26.05 9.60
C SER A 558 5.70 27.24 10.18
N GLU A 559 4.39 27.24 10.15
CA GLU A 559 3.56 28.37 10.60
C GLU A 559 3.38 28.44 12.12
N VAL A 560 3.78 27.40 12.88
CA VAL A 560 3.76 27.43 14.35
C VAL A 560 4.68 28.53 14.88
N LYS A 561 5.84 28.76 14.24
CA LYS A 561 6.72 29.88 14.62
C LYS A 561 6.04 31.22 14.42
N LEU A 562 5.34 31.43 13.30
CA LEU A 562 4.57 32.64 13.04
C LEU A 562 3.45 32.84 14.08
N ALA A 563 2.80 31.75 14.50
CA ALA A 563 1.78 31.81 15.54
C ALA A 563 2.35 32.27 16.90
N LEU A 564 3.53 31.76 17.29
CA LEU A 564 4.23 32.17 18.51
C LEU A 564 4.68 33.64 18.46
N ASP A 565 5.19 34.12 17.32
CA ASP A 565 5.58 35.52 17.14
C ASP A 565 4.37 36.43 17.14
N THR A 566 3.24 36.00 16.60
CA THR A 566 1.95 36.69 16.65
C THR A 566 1.42 36.78 18.08
N GLN A 567 1.54 35.68 18.86
CA GLN A 567 1.21 35.70 20.30
C GLN A 567 2.02 36.75 21.04
N ALA A 568 3.33 36.80 20.82
CA ALA A 568 4.20 37.77 21.47
C ALA A 568 3.84 39.22 21.11
N ALA A 569 3.46 39.50 19.86
CA ALA A 569 3.01 40.80 19.41
C ALA A 569 1.66 41.21 20.04
N LEU A 570 0.71 40.29 20.11
CA LEU A 570 -0.61 40.53 20.75
C LEU A 570 -0.47 40.71 22.25
N GLU A 571 0.39 39.97 22.93
CA GLU A 571 0.71 40.08 24.35
C GLU A 571 1.23 41.48 24.71
N ALA A 572 2.10 42.05 23.86
CA ALA A 572 2.61 43.39 24.04
C ALA A 572 1.52 44.47 23.96
N GLU A 573 0.37 44.15 23.38
CA GLU A 573 -0.82 44.99 23.31
C GLU A 573 -1.89 44.63 24.37
N GLY A 574 -1.59 43.69 25.27
CA GLY A 574 -2.50 43.26 26.33
C GLY A 574 -3.59 42.27 25.87
N VAL A 575 -3.37 41.57 24.74
CA VAL A 575 -4.26 40.55 24.24
C VAL A 575 -3.61 39.18 24.49
N HIS A 576 -4.25 38.34 25.28
CA HIS A 576 -3.69 37.08 25.77
C HIS A 576 -4.24 35.86 25.00
N VAL A 577 -3.45 35.31 24.09
CA VAL A 577 -3.86 34.18 23.28
C VAL A 577 -3.05 32.95 23.62
N ARG A 578 -3.68 31.79 23.52
CA ARG A 578 -3.03 30.47 23.52
C ARG A 578 -2.54 30.13 22.12
N VAL A 579 -1.38 29.48 21.98
CA VAL A 579 -0.92 28.87 20.73
C VAL A 579 -0.99 27.35 20.83
N VAL A 580 -1.62 26.74 19.84
CA VAL A 580 -1.74 25.29 19.68
C VAL A 580 -0.94 24.86 18.45
N SER A 581 0.04 23.99 18.64
CA SER A 581 0.63 23.21 17.55
C SER A 581 -0.30 22.04 17.24
N MET A 582 -0.73 21.90 15.98
CA MET A 582 -1.61 20.84 15.51
C MET A 582 -0.93 20.05 14.37
N PRO A 583 0.13 19.29 14.66
CA PRO A 583 0.84 18.53 13.62
C PRO A 583 -0.03 17.51 12.89
N SER A 584 -1.11 16.99 13.52
CA SER A 584 -1.99 16.00 12.91
C SER A 584 -3.45 16.18 13.29
N GLN A 585 -4.27 16.63 12.35
CA GLN A 585 -5.71 16.75 12.56
C GLN A 585 -6.38 15.39 12.81
N ASN A 586 -5.97 14.35 12.08
CA ASN A 586 -6.51 13.00 12.21
C ASN A 586 -6.32 12.46 13.63
N LEU A 587 -5.10 12.52 14.17
CA LEU A 587 -4.80 12.03 15.52
C LEU A 587 -5.51 12.86 16.61
N PHE A 588 -5.67 14.17 16.42
CA PHE A 588 -6.42 15.02 17.34
C PHE A 588 -7.92 14.68 17.34
N ASP A 589 -8.48 14.40 16.18
CA ASP A 589 -9.89 14.02 16.04
C ASP A 589 -10.23 12.70 16.78
N GLU A 590 -9.27 11.82 16.93
CA GLU A 590 -9.39 10.55 17.66
C GLU A 590 -9.35 10.72 19.19
N GLN A 591 -8.92 11.88 19.70
CA GLN A 591 -8.83 12.10 21.14
C GLN A 591 -10.21 12.17 21.80
N ASP A 592 -10.25 11.92 23.09
CA ASP A 592 -11.48 12.04 23.87
C ASP A 592 -11.96 13.51 23.99
N ALA A 593 -13.21 13.68 24.40
CA ALA A 593 -13.83 14.99 24.51
C ALA A 593 -13.15 15.88 25.56
N ALA A 594 -12.60 15.31 26.62
CA ALA A 594 -11.96 16.05 27.70
C ALA A 594 -10.65 16.68 27.20
N TYR A 595 -9.82 15.93 26.48
CA TYR A 595 -8.60 16.45 25.88
C TYR A 595 -8.87 17.51 24.80
N LYS A 596 -9.88 17.28 23.96
CA LYS A 596 -10.29 18.28 22.95
C LYS A 596 -10.74 19.59 23.59
N GLU A 597 -11.49 19.50 24.69
CA GLU A 597 -11.94 20.67 25.46
C GLU A 597 -10.77 21.37 26.18
N GLU A 598 -9.78 20.62 26.68
CA GLU A 598 -8.56 21.19 27.26
C GLU A 598 -7.78 22.02 26.23
N VAL A 599 -7.55 21.47 25.03
CA VAL A 599 -6.74 22.12 23.99
C VAL A 599 -7.51 23.25 23.30
N LEU A 600 -8.77 23.00 22.94
CA LEU A 600 -9.65 23.91 22.20
C LEU A 600 -11.00 24.10 22.92
N PRO A 601 -11.03 24.82 24.07
CA PRO A 601 -12.26 25.01 24.85
C PRO A 601 -13.40 25.57 24.00
N ALA A 602 -14.56 24.92 24.03
CA ALA A 602 -15.74 25.34 23.23
C ALA A 602 -16.21 26.76 23.51
N ALA A 603 -16.01 27.25 24.74
CA ALA A 603 -16.36 28.61 25.12
C ALA A 603 -15.48 29.69 24.46
N VAL A 604 -14.28 29.32 23.98
CA VAL A 604 -13.34 30.26 23.33
C VAL A 604 -13.56 30.17 21.81
N THR A 605 -14.35 31.11 21.29
CA THR A 605 -14.76 31.14 19.87
C THR A 605 -13.86 32.01 18.98
N LYS A 606 -13.05 32.89 19.56
CA LYS A 606 -12.04 33.65 18.81
C LYS A 606 -10.86 32.75 18.47
N ARG A 607 -10.87 32.17 17.28
CA ARG A 607 -9.84 31.25 16.82
C ARG A 607 -9.30 31.66 15.47
N LEU A 608 -7.98 31.68 15.34
CA LEU A 608 -7.27 31.90 14.08
C LEU A 608 -6.49 30.62 13.74
N ALA A 609 -6.69 30.03 12.55
CA ALA A 609 -5.81 29.00 12.04
C ALA A 609 -4.80 29.59 11.07
N ILE A 610 -3.54 29.14 11.13
CA ILE A 610 -2.45 29.56 10.24
C ILE A 610 -1.81 28.34 9.61
N GLU A 611 -1.95 28.20 8.29
CA GLU A 611 -1.34 27.11 7.52
C GLU A 611 -1.12 27.52 6.06
N ALA A 612 0.09 27.30 5.53
CA ALA A 612 0.41 27.51 4.11
C ALA A 612 -0.15 26.38 3.24
N GLY A 613 -1.47 26.36 3.08
CA GLY A 613 -2.28 25.45 2.30
C GLY A 613 -3.69 25.99 2.21
N THR A 614 -4.62 25.23 1.61
CA THR A 614 -6.01 25.66 1.45
C THR A 614 -6.74 25.77 2.80
N SER A 615 -7.73 26.68 2.88
CA SER A 615 -8.62 26.85 4.03
C SER A 615 -9.53 25.64 4.28
N PHE A 616 -9.64 24.73 3.29
CA PHE A 616 -10.53 23.58 3.36
C PHE A 616 -10.18 22.65 4.54
N GLY A 617 -11.19 22.37 5.37
CA GLY A 617 -11.06 21.53 6.57
C GLY A 617 -10.87 22.31 7.88
N TRP A 618 -10.38 23.55 7.86
CA TRP A 618 -10.13 24.35 9.07
C TRP A 618 -11.40 24.80 9.80
N GLY A 619 -12.53 24.92 9.10
CA GLY A 619 -13.82 25.29 9.69
C GLY A 619 -14.24 24.45 10.90
N LYS A 620 -13.83 23.17 10.94
CA LYS A 620 -14.08 22.26 12.09
C LYS A 620 -13.42 22.75 13.39
N TYR A 621 -12.25 23.38 13.30
CA TYR A 621 -11.45 23.78 14.46
C TYR A 621 -11.64 25.26 14.83
N VAL A 622 -11.81 26.13 13.84
CA VAL A 622 -12.00 27.56 14.09
C VAL A 622 -13.47 27.92 14.32
N GLY A 623 -14.41 27.11 13.84
CA GLY A 623 -15.85 27.41 13.92
C GLY A 623 -16.28 28.55 12.99
N LEU A 624 -17.56 28.93 13.04
CA LEU A 624 -18.14 29.99 12.19
C LEU A 624 -17.67 31.41 12.56
N ALA A 625 -17.24 31.62 13.78
CA ALA A 625 -16.73 32.92 14.28
C ALA A 625 -15.23 33.10 14.05
N GLY A 626 -14.51 32.02 13.78
CA GLY A 626 -13.06 32.03 13.57
C GLY A 626 -12.65 32.44 12.15
N LYS A 627 -11.36 32.58 11.96
CA LYS A 627 -10.73 32.94 10.68
C LYS A 627 -9.54 32.06 10.37
N THR A 628 -9.09 32.11 9.12
CA THR A 628 -7.89 31.42 8.66
C THR A 628 -6.94 32.36 7.94
N LEU A 629 -5.65 32.18 8.15
CA LEU A 629 -4.59 32.71 7.31
C LEU A 629 -4.05 31.53 6.49
N THR A 630 -4.54 31.40 5.28
CA THR A 630 -4.39 30.24 4.38
C THR A 630 -4.22 30.71 2.94
N ILE A 631 -3.95 29.77 2.02
CA ILE A 631 -3.77 30.06 0.59
C ILE A 631 -4.83 29.28 -0.19
N ASP A 632 -5.78 30.02 -0.78
CA ASP A 632 -6.86 29.45 -1.61
C ASP A 632 -6.70 29.80 -3.10
N THR A 633 -5.47 30.09 -3.51
CA THR A 633 -5.04 30.33 -4.90
C THR A 633 -3.76 29.55 -5.18
N TRP A 634 -3.37 29.46 -6.44
CA TRP A 634 -2.08 28.88 -6.78
C TRP A 634 -0.94 29.75 -6.27
N GLY A 635 0.23 29.12 -6.03
CA GLY A 635 1.45 29.80 -5.63
C GLY A 635 2.10 30.62 -6.75
N ALA A 636 3.36 31.00 -6.57
CA ALA A 636 4.11 31.83 -7.52
C ALA A 636 5.61 31.50 -7.52
N SER A 637 6.28 31.66 -8.65
CA SER A 637 7.73 31.48 -8.74
C SER A 637 8.46 32.72 -8.23
N ALA A 638 9.03 32.62 -7.02
CA ALA A 638 9.85 33.64 -6.38
C ALA A 638 10.61 32.99 -5.20
N PRO A 639 11.56 33.68 -4.53
CA PRO A 639 12.09 33.20 -3.25
C PRO A 639 10.99 32.92 -2.23
N GLY A 640 11.06 31.80 -1.52
CA GLY A 640 9.96 31.32 -0.66
C GLY A 640 9.53 32.31 0.44
N ASP A 641 10.48 33.01 1.09
CA ASP A 641 10.20 34.05 2.08
C ASP A 641 9.45 35.26 1.48
N ARG A 642 9.72 35.58 0.21
CA ARG A 642 8.98 36.60 -0.53
C ARG A 642 7.54 36.14 -0.78
N ILE A 643 7.34 34.88 -1.16
CA ILE A 643 6.01 34.32 -1.40
C ILE A 643 5.20 34.36 -0.10
N PHE A 644 5.76 33.88 1.01
CA PHE A 644 5.08 33.96 2.32
C PHE A 644 4.62 35.39 2.65
N LYS A 645 5.47 36.38 2.40
CA LYS A 645 5.15 37.77 2.64
C LYS A 645 4.02 38.29 1.73
N GLU A 646 4.07 37.94 0.44
CA GLU A 646 3.05 38.39 -0.52
C GLU A 646 1.69 37.73 -0.25
N TYR A 647 1.66 36.50 0.27
CA TYR A 647 0.44 35.82 0.71
C TYR A 647 0.02 36.19 2.14
N GLY A 648 0.71 37.13 2.75
CA GLY A 648 0.31 37.71 4.04
C GLY A 648 0.71 36.91 5.27
N PHE A 649 1.62 35.95 5.16
CA PHE A 649 2.15 35.23 6.31
C PHE A 649 3.17 36.10 7.06
N THR A 650 2.68 37.13 7.71
CA THR A 650 3.45 38.06 8.52
C THR A 650 2.77 38.26 9.88
N VAL A 651 3.56 38.64 10.90
CA VAL A 651 3.06 38.92 12.26
C VAL A 651 2.01 40.02 12.25
N GLU A 652 2.24 41.07 11.46
CA GLU A 652 1.34 42.22 11.34
C GLU A 652 -0.04 41.77 10.82
N ASN A 653 -0.06 41.02 9.72
CA ASN A 653 -1.31 40.57 9.12
C ASN A 653 -2.02 39.54 10.01
N ALA A 654 -1.31 38.59 10.59
CA ALA A 654 -1.88 37.60 11.51
C ALA A 654 -2.50 38.29 12.75
N SER A 655 -1.80 39.29 13.31
CA SER A 655 -2.32 40.09 14.43
C SER A 655 -3.57 40.89 14.06
N GLN A 656 -3.58 41.54 12.88
CA GLN A 656 -4.75 42.27 12.39
C GLN A 656 -5.93 41.33 12.12
N LEU A 657 -5.68 40.18 11.54
CA LEU A 657 -6.71 39.19 11.27
C LEU A 657 -7.32 38.64 12.57
N TYR A 658 -6.49 38.34 13.57
CA TYR A 658 -6.96 37.96 14.91
C TYR A 658 -7.80 39.05 15.56
N LYS A 659 -7.34 40.31 15.57
CA LYS A 659 -8.08 41.45 16.17
C LYS A 659 -9.42 41.73 15.48
N SER A 660 -9.60 41.26 14.27
CA SER A 660 -10.86 41.38 13.51
C SER A 660 -11.88 40.27 13.81
N LEU A 661 -11.56 39.34 14.76
CA LEU A 661 -12.47 38.36 15.35
C LEU A 661 -13.31 39.00 16.50
#